data_26c993102d5de2f353ef4165dc58d0a7
#
_entry.id   26c993102d5de2f353ef4165dc58d0a7
#
_cell.length_a   1.000
_cell.length_b   1.000
_cell.length_c   1.000
_cell.angle_alpha   90.00
_cell.angle_beta   90.00
_cell.angle_gamma   90.00
#
_symmetry.space_group_name_H-M   'P 1'
#
loop_
_entity.id
_entity.type
_entity.pdbx_description
1 polymer ?
#
loop_
_entity_poly.entity_id
_entity_poly.type
_entity_poly.pdbx_seq_one_letter_code
_entity_poly.pdbx_strand_id
1 'polypeptide(L)'
;MVKNLVIVESPAKAKTIGKFLGPDYTVMSSYGHIRDLKKKNFGIDINRNFEPEYEISDDKKALVAELKKKAKEASMVWLASDEDREGEAIAWHLYEVLGLKPENTRRIVFHEITKDAILHAIENPRHIDLNLVDAQQARRVLDRIVGFELSPVLWKKIKPALSAGRVQSVAVRLIMERENEINNFVPEEFYRVNAEFLTPDGTPLRAELSKRLPSQQEAEQFLKDCADTTYSVTSVGVRPVKKSPAPPFTTSTLQQEAARKLGFTVSQTMMVAQRLYEAGHITYMRTDSLNLSNLALATISAEIKSQLGENYLKVRHYHTSSKGAQEAHEAIRPTYVNQHTIEGTAQEKRLYSLIWKRTVASQMADAEIEKTTVDITPASRPEHFSATGEVVKFDGFLKIYLEDKDEGEAQDESVQGLLPALNEGEQLTAAELTATQRYTQQPPRYTEASLVRKMEELGIGRPSTYAPTISTIQQRDYIEKGEREGTQRDFRILTLKKGKITERTKHETVGSERGKLVPTDVGQVVNEYLTENFPDILDYNFTAQIEEKFDDIAEGKLPWHNEIKTFYTNFHPEVDKALNTHTQHRVGERMLGTDPATGKPVSVKIGRFGPMIQLGDGESDEKPQFASLLKGQSVSTITLEEALKLFEFPRLIGSFEDSDVTVAIGRFGPYVKHDGKFVSIPKEVSPAHITLEEAIELIVSKRTAEANKVAKTFDEDPDLQILNGRFGKYIKYKGENYKIPRTVENPDDLTLEQCREIIASAPAKASRPKTRKK
;
A
#
# COMPACT_ATOMS: atom_id res chain seq x y z
N MET A 1 41.39 21.19 17.55
CA MET A 1 40.02 21.61 17.87
C MET A 1 39.19 21.40 16.61
N VAL A 2 38.04 20.77 16.73
CA VAL A 2 37.07 20.65 15.62
C VAL A 2 36.49 22.03 15.38
N LYS A 3 36.72 22.62 14.18
CA LYS A 3 36.20 23.95 13.89
C LYS A 3 34.70 23.95 13.71
N ASN A 4 34.18 22.96 13.00
CA ASN A 4 32.77 22.85 12.66
C ASN A 4 32.20 21.46 12.94
N LEU A 5 31.09 21.35 13.62
CA LEU A 5 30.32 20.12 13.80
C LEU A 5 29.03 20.21 12.99
N VAL A 6 28.83 19.31 12.05
CA VAL A 6 27.58 19.18 11.27
C VAL A 6 26.78 17.99 11.81
N ILE A 7 25.54 18.20 12.18
CA ILE A 7 24.64 17.15 12.70
C ILE A 7 23.53 16.93 11.69
N VAL A 8 23.42 15.69 11.17
CA VAL A 8 22.41 15.21 10.23
C VAL A 8 21.57 14.12 10.88
N GLU A 9 20.49 13.68 10.23
CA GLU A 9 19.58 12.68 10.83
C GLU A 9 20.07 11.24 10.66
N SER A 10 20.84 10.94 9.58
CA SER A 10 21.19 9.56 9.26
C SER A 10 22.68 9.37 9.02
N PRO A 11 23.21 8.17 9.33
CA PRO A 11 24.63 7.84 9.05
C PRO A 11 24.98 7.90 7.55
N ALA A 12 24.00 7.56 6.69
CA ALA A 12 24.20 7.60 5.24
C ALA A 12 24.43 9.04 4.76
N LYS A 13 23.59 9.99 5.22
CA LYS A 13 23.82 11.43 4.98
C LYS A 13 25.16 11.90 5.52
N ALA A 14 25.52 11.51 6.74
CA ALA A 14 26.79 11.88 7.34
C ALA A 14 27.97 11.45 6.46
N LYS A 15 27.92 10.24 5.91
CA LYS A 15 28.91 9.70 5.00
C LYS A 15 28.97 10.45 3.67
N THR A 16 27.82 10.79 3.10
CA THR A 16 27.73 11.49 1.81
C THR A 16 28.19 12.95 1.94
N ILE A 17 27.66 13.69 2.91
CA ILE A 17 27.99 15.10 3.15
C ILE A 17 29.44 15.25 3.59
N GLY A 18 29.93 14.33 4.44
CA GLY A 18 31.33 14.36 4.90
C GLY A 18 32.38 14.26 3.77
N LYS A 19 32.00 13.71 2.61
CA LYS A 19 32.90 13.69 1.41
C LYS A 19 32.96 15.04 0.72
N PHE A 20 31.99 15.90 0.88
CA PHE A 20 31.92 17.22 0.22
C PHE A 20 32.54 18.31 1.06
N LEU A 21 32.46 18.17 2.39
CA LEU A 21 33.04 19.10 3.33
C LEU A 21 34.50 18.75 3.64
N GLY A 22 35.35 19.74 3.72
CA GLY A 22 36.77 19.54 3.97
C GLY A 22 37.11 19.14 5.43
N PRO A 23 38.37 19.02 5.77
CA PRO A 23 38.86 18.52 7.07
C PRO A 23 38.49 19.42 8.27
N ASP A 24 38.03 20.65 8.04
CA ASP A 24 37.57 21.57 9.07
C ASP A 24 36.18 21.19 9.61
N TYR A 25 35.48 20.22 9.00
CA TYR A 25 34.16 19.79 9.34
C TYR A 25 34.12 18.35 9.87
N THR A 26 33.48 18.13 10.99
CA THR A 26 33.14 16.79 11.49
C THR A 26 31.63 16.58 11.30
N VAL A 27 31.24 15.57 10.55
CA VAL A 27 29.81 15.25 10.29
C VAL A 27 29.39 14.05 11.15
N MET A 28 28.35 14.24 11.95
CA MET A 28 27.77 13.22 12.84
C MET A 28 26.28 13.03 12.57
N SER A 29 25.74 11.87 12.95
CA SER A 29 24.31 11.58 12.85
C SER A 29 23.63 11.58 14.21
N SER A 30 22.41 12.13 14.27
CA SER A 30 21.51 12.01 15.43
C SER A 30 20.70 10.70 15.41
N TYR A 31 20.72 9.95 14.30
CA TYR A 31 19.87 8.78 14.08
C TYR A 31 18.37 9.10 14.26
N GLY A 32 17.92 10.23 13.70
CA GLY A 32 16.56 10.75 13.81
C GLY A 32 16.33 11.57 15.08
N HIS A 33 15.11 11.53 15.60
CA HIS A 33 14.75 12.23 16.84
C HIS A 33 15.53 11.69 18.04
N ILE A 34 16.03 12.60 18.87
CA ILE A 34 16.77 12.29 20.11
C ILE A 34 15.88 12.30 21.36
N ARG A 35 14.74 12.98 21.28
CA ARG A 35 13.73 13.04 22.35
C ARG A 35 12.32 12.95 21.75
N ASP A 36 11.35 12.51 22.55
CA ASP A 36 9.93 12.46 22.20
C ASP A 36 9.10 12.74 23.46
N LEU A 37 7.78 12.90 23.28
CA LEU A 37 6.85 13.00 24.42
C LEU A 37 7.02 11.83 25.37
N LYS A 38 6.90 12.08 26.66
CA LYS A 38 6.99 11.04 27.71
C LYS A 38 6.09 9.85 27.37
N LYS A 39 6.65 8.63 27.44
CA LYS A 39 5.94 7.41 27.05
C LYS A 39 5.00 6.86 28.11
N LYS A 40 5.32 7.07 29.40
CA LYS A 40 4.61 6.44 30.52
C LYS A 40 3.36 7.19 30.97
N ASN A 41 3.20 8.44 30.58
CA ASN A 41 2.05 9.26 30.91
C ASN A 41 1.53 9.99 29.67
N PHE A 42 0.58 10.89 29.85
CA PHE A 42 0.00 11.67 28.76
C PHE A 42 1.06 12.52 28.02
N GLY A 43 2.05 13.02 28.76
CA GLY A 43 3.18 13.79 28.21
C GLY A 43 2.79 15.18 27.71
N ILE A 44 1.64 15.70 28.14
CA ILE A 44 1.11 17.02 27.79
C ILE A 44 0.49 17.63 29.04
N ASP A 45 0.89 18.85 29.42
CA ASP A 45 0.30 19.58 30.54
C ASP A 45 -0.86 20.47 30.05
N ILE A 46 -2.09 19.98 30.24
CA ILE A 46 -3.32 20.67 29.84
C ILE A 46 -3.45 22.02 30.55
N ASN A 47 -3.06 22.10 31.85
CA ASN A 47 -3.18 23.30 32.67
C ASN A 47 -2.16 24.39 32.29
N ARG A 48 -1.06 24.00 31.66
CA ARG A 48 -0.03 24.87 31.10
C ARG A 48 -0.16 25.04 29.59
N ASN A 49 -1.38 25.26 29.13
CA ASN A 49 -1.68 25.55 27.73
C ASN A 49 -1.20 24.45 26.74
N PHE A 50 -1.36 23.17 27.15
CA PHE A 50 -0.98 21.97 26.38
C PHE A 50 0.53 21.85 26.12
N GLU A 51 1.36 22.38 27.04
CA GLU A 51 2.81 22.31 26.92
C GLU A 51 3.29 20.86 26.87
N PRO A 52 4.08 20.45 25.82
CA PRO A 52 4.56 19.09 25.70
C PRO A 52 5.71 18.80 26.65
N GLU A 53 5.64 17.67 27.32
CA GLU A 53 6.70 17.16 28.19
C GLU A 53 7.59 16.17 27.43
N TYR A 54 8.79 16.59 27.07
CA TYR A 54 9.74 15.77 26.34
C TYR A 54 10.69 14.98 27.23
N GLU A 55 11.07 13.76 26.83
CA GLU A 55 12.13 12.98 27.42
C GLU A 55 13.10 12.44 26.37
N ILE A 56 14.38 12.35 26.72
CA ILE A 56 15.40 11.71 25.87
C ILE A 56 15.15 10.20 25.90
N SER A 57 14.99 9.59 24.73
CA SER A 57 14.81 8.13 24.63
C SER A 57 16.01 7.38 25.21
N ASP A 58 15.77 6.29 25.94
CA ASP A 58 16.82 5.56 26.66
C ASP A 58 17.96 5.08 25.74
N ASP A 59 17.61 4.66 24.52
CA ASP A 59 18.55 4.25 23.48
C ASP A 59 19.40 5.39 22.92
N LYS A 60 18.99 6.66 23.13
CA LYS A 60 19.68 7.86 22.65
C LYS A 60 20.57 8.54 23.69
N LYS A 61 20.49 8.16 24.95
CA LYS A 61 21.25 8.83 26.04
C LYS A 61 22.76 8.85 25.80
N ALA A 62 23.34 7.73 25.34
CA ALA A 62 24.75 7.65 25.05
C ALA A 62 25.16 8.55 23.86
N LEU A 63 24.36 8.52 22.79
CA LEU A 63 24.56 9.37 21.62
C LEU A 63 24.47 10.86 21.98
N VAL A 64 23.47 11.26 22.76
CA VAL A 64 23.30 12.64 23.20
C VAL A 64 24.51 13.11 24.04
N ALA A 65 25.06 12.24 24.91
CA ALA A 65 26.26 12.56 25.66
C ALA A 65 27.48 12.79 24.76
N GLU A 66 27.63 11.96 23.70
CA GLU A 66 28.70 12.11 22.72
C GLU A 66 28.53 13.42 21.91
N LEU A 67 27.32 13.70 21.39
CA LEU A 67 27.00 14.90 20.68
C LEU A 67 27.25 16.16 21.53
N LYS A 68 26.85 16.15 22.81
CA LYS A 68 27.13 17.24 23.77
C LYS A 68 28.63 17.52 23.92
N LYS A 69 29.43 16.45 24.02
CA LYS A 69 30.88 16.57 24.12
C LYS A 69 31.44 17.24 22.85
N LYS A 70 31.04 16.74 21.69
CA LYS A 70 31.51 17.25 20.39
C LYS A 70 31.05 18.69 20.10
N ALA A 71 29.82 19.03 20.48
CA ALA A 71 29.30 20.38 20.35
C ALA A 71 30.09 21.40 21.21
N LYS A 72 30.54 21.01 22.41
CA LYS A 72 31.40 21.85 23.26
C LYS A 72 32.82 22.02 22.72
N GLU A 73 33.31 21.07 21.98
CA GLU A 73 34.62 21.12 21.33
C GLU A 73 34.62 21.92 20.03
N ALA A 74 33.48 22.12 19.41
CA ALA A 74 33.30 22.82 18.14
C ALA A 74 33.14 24.32 18.33
N SER A 75 33.69 25.10 17.42
CA SER A 75 33.49 26.56 17.37
C SER A 75 32.12 26.91 16.80
N MET A 76 31.60 26.10 15.87
CA MET A 76 30.31 26.27 15.20
C MET A 76 29.62 24.92 15.07
N VAL A 77 28.31 24.89 15.33
CA VAL A 77 27.45 23.72 15.16
C VAL A 77 26.44 24.01 14.04
N TRP A 78 26.39 23.12 13.06
CA TRP A 78 25.53 23.19 11.90
C TRP A 78 24.46 22.11 12.01
N LEU A 79 23.20 22.51 12.07
CA LEU A 79 22.06 21.61 12.10
C LEU A 79 21.55 21.42 10.67
N ALA A 80 21.75 20.21 10.13
CA ALA A 80 21.59 19.87 8.72
C ALA A 80 20.56 18.75 8.50
N SER A 81 19.46 18.80 9.26
CA SER A 81 18.30 17.92 9.07
C SER A 81 17.49 18.32 7.83
N ASP A 82 16.59 17.41 7.38
CA ASP A 82 15.74 17.62 6.20
C ASP A 82 14.94 18.93 6.28
N GLU A 83 14.47 19.39 5.16
CA GLU A 83 13.73 20.64 5.03
C GLU A 83 12.22 20.48 5.26
N ASP A 84 11.80 19.46 5.94
CA ASP A 84 10.41 19.30 6.34
C ASP A 84 10.21 19.64 7.83
N ARG A 85 8.95 19.65 8.29
CA ARG A 85 8.60 19.95 9.70
C ARG A 85 9.26 18.99 10.67
N GLU A 86 9.44 17.72 10.30
CA GLU A 86 10.10 16.70 11.13
C GLU A 86 11.60 17.01 11.27
N GLY A 87 12.27 17.37 10.17
CA GLY A 87 13.67 17.79 10.20
C GLY A 87 13.88 19.08 10.99
N GLU A 88 12.95 20.03 10.89
CA GLU A 88 13.02 21.26 11.69
C GLU A 88 12.86 21.00 13.20
N ALA A 89 11.93 20.11 13.56
CA ALA A 89 11.76 19.65 14.94
C ALA A 89 12.99 18.90 15.47
N ILE A 90 13.64 18.06 14.63
CA ILE A 90 14.92 17.39 14.98
C ILE A 90 15.99 18.45 15.28
N ALA A 91 16.14 19.47 14.42
CA ALA A 91 17.08 20.55 14.62
C ALA A 91 16.82 21.31 15.93
N TRP A 92 15.56 21.65 16.21
CA TRP A 92 15.15 22.30 17.44
C TRP A 92 15.40 21.43 18.67
N HIS A 93 15.07 20.14 18.62
CA HIS A 93 15.35 19.21 19.72
C HIS A 93 16.86 19.09 20.01
N LEU A 94 17.69 19.07 18.97
CA LEU A 94 19.14 19.10 19.13
C LEU A 94 19.61 20.39 19.76
N TYR A 95 19.10 21.53 19.27
CA TYR A 95 19.43 22.86 19.81
C TYR A 95 19.17 22.94 21.32
N GLU A 96 17.99 22.56 21.75
CA GLU A 96 17.57 22.55 23.15
C GLU A 96 18.38 21.55 24.00
N VAL A 97 18.43 20.30 23.58
CA VAL A 97 19.06 19.22 24.38
C VAL A 97 20.57 19.40 24.50
N LEU A 98 21.24 19.89 23.46
CA LEU A 98 22.69 20.11 23.50
C LEU A 98 23.05 21.43 24.20
N GLY A 99 22.07 22.30 24.48
CA GLY A 99 22.28 23.63 25.10
C GLY A 99 23.07 24.56 24.18
N LEU A 100 22.73 24.56 22.89
CA LEU A 100 23.39 25.38 21.88
C LEU A 100 23.00 26.84 22.06
N LYS A 101 23.80 27.74 21.49
CA LYS A 101 23.55 29.17 21.54
C LYS A 101 23.42 29.75 20.13
N PRO A 102 22.64 30.83 19.92
CA PRO A 102 22.43 31.41 18.60
C PRO A 102 23.74 31.85 17.93
N GLU A 103 24.72 32.30 18.71
CA GLU A 103 25.99 32.80 18.21
C GLU A 103 26.82 31.70 17.51
N ASN A 104 26.74 30.48 18.02
CA ASN A 104 27.56 29.35 17.55
C ASN A 104 26.71 28.26 16.87
N THR A 105 25.49 28.55 16.46
CA THR A 105 24.60 27.60 15.79
C THR A 105 24.08 28.15 14.49
N ARG A 106 24.05 27.32 13.47
CA ARG A 106 23.46 27.61 12.15
C ARG A 106 22.58 26.46 11.70
N ARG A 107 21.49 26.79 11.07
CA ARG A 107 20.60 25.84 10.39
C ARG A 107 20.87 25.92 8.90
N ILE A 108 21.12 24.77 8.25
CA ILE A 108 21.22 24.68 6.79
C ILE A 108 20.17 23.72 6.26
N VAL A 109 19.61 24.05 5.10
CA VAL A 109 18.60 23.28 4.39
C VAL A 109 19.00 23.10 2.96
N PHE A 110 18.62 21.95 2.38
CA PHE A 110 18.93 21.61 1.00
C PHE A 110 17.91 20.60 0.47
N HIS A 111 17.50 20.76 -0.78
CA HIS A 111 16.57 19.86 -1.45
C HIS A 111 17.24 18.62 -2.04
N GLU A 112 18.57 18.65 -2.18
CA GLU A 112 19.37 17.56 -2.74
C GLU A 112 20.73 17.47 -2.06
N ILE A 113 21.29 16.28 -2.02
CA ILE A 113 22.60 16.04 -1.40
C ILE A 113 23.68 15.98 -2.50
N THR A 114 23.94 17.15 -3.09
CA THR A 114 25.05 17.36 -4.04
C THR A 114 26.09 18.27 -3.41
N LYS A 115 27.32 18.24 -3.95
CA LYS A 115 28.40 19.09 -3.43
C LYS A 115 28.03 20.56 -3.49
N ASP A 116 27.49 21.02 -4.61
CA ASP A 116 27.17 22.43 -4.84
C ASP A 116 26.01 22.90 -3.93
N ALA A 117 24.96 22.07 -3.76
CA ALA A 117 23.86 22.37 -2.86
C ALA A 117 24.30 22.47 -1.39
N ILE A 118 25.18 21.57 -0.95
CA ILE A 118 25.70 21.57 0.42
C ILE A 118 26.60 22.79 0.66
N LEU A 119 27.50 23.12 -0.27
CA LEU A 119 28.36 24.31 -0.14
C LEU A 119 27.52 25.59 -0.15
N HIS A 120 26.55 25.69 -1.05
CA HIS A 120 25.63 26.82 -1.09
C HIS A 120 24.84 26.97 0.22
N ALA A 121 24.38 25.86 0.81
CA ALA A 121 23.67 25.88 2.10
C ALA A 121 24.59 26.36 3.26
N ILE A 122 25.87 26.01 3.25
CA ILE A 122 26.87 26.48 4.21
C ILE A 122 27.10 28.01 4.06
N GLU A 123 27.10 28.50 2.84
CA GLU A 123 27.27 29.95 2.56
C GLU A 123 26.02 30.76 2.90
N ASN A 124 24.84 30.12 2.88
CA ASN A 124 23.54 30.76 3.11
C ASN A 124 22.76 30.13 4.28
N PRO A 125 23.32 30.14 5.50
CA PRO A 125 22.65 29.55 6.65
C PRO A 125 21.49 30.42 7.13
N ARG A 126 20.53 29.76 7.79
CA ARG A 126 19.43 30.44 8.48
C ARG A 126 19.37 30.08 9.97
N HIS A 127 18.39 30.60 10.68
CA HIS A 127 18.00 30.13 12.00
C HIS A 127 16.96 29.02 11.90
N ILE A 128 16.71 28.34 13.02
CA ILE A 128 15.60 27.41 13.13
C ILE A 128 14.29 28.17 12.94
N ASP A 129 13.42 27.64 12.10
CA ASP A 129 12.07 28.18 11.87
C ASP A 129 11.12 27.63 12.94
N LEU A 130 10.78 28.49 13.92
CA LEU A 130 9.92 28.12 15.03
C LEU A 130 8.47 27.87 14.60
N ASN A 131 8.00 28.44 13.49
CA ASN A 131 6.66 28.17 12.99
C ASN A 131 6.54 26.74 12.47
N LEU A 132 7.58 26.25 11.77
CA LEU A 132 7.65 24.83 11.35
C LEU A 132 7.73 23.90 12.55
N VAL A 133 8.49 24.27 13.61
CA VAL A 133 8.55 23.51 14.86
C VAL A 133 7.17 23.47 15.52
N ASP A 134 6.49 24.59 15.61
CA ASP A 134 5.15 24.71 16.20
C ASP A 134 4.12 23.88 15.44
N ALA A 135 4.18 23.85 14.11
CA ALA A 135 3.31 23.01 13.30
C ALA A 135 3.55 21.51 13.55
N GLN A 136 4.80 21.09 13.71
CA GLN A 136 5.14 19.70 14.08
C GLN A 136 4.68 19.39 15.50
N GLN A 137 4.89 20.29 16.46
CA GLN A 137 4.42 20.14 17.84
C GLN A 137 2.89 20.04 17.90
N ALA A 138 2.17 20.92 17.19
CA ALA A 138 0.71 20.89 17.11
C ALA A 138 0.22 19.52 16.63
N ARG A 139 0.77 19.01 15.54
CA ARG A 139 0.45 17.66 15.05
C ARG A 139 0.75 16.60 16.09
N ARG A 140 1.95 16.63 16.69
CA ARG A 140 2.38 15.62 17.66
C ARG A 140 1.51 15.60 18.91
N VAL A 141 1.13 16.79 19.41
CA VAL A 141 0.26 16.97 20.57
C VAL A 141 -1.16 16.51 20.26
N LEU A 142 -1.74 16.92 19.12
CA LEU A 142 -3.09 16.50 18.74
C LEU A 142 -3.20 15.00 18.53
N ASP A 143 -2.28 14.39 17.80
CA ASP A 143 -2.27 12.94 17.56
C ASP A 143 -2.06 12.17 18.88
N ARG A 144 -1.31 12.73 19.84
CA ARG A 144 -1.16 12.16 21.19
C ARG A 144 -2.48 12.24 21.97
N ILE A 145 -3.19 13.36 21.95
CA ILE A 145 -4.49 13.55 22.60
C ILE A 145 -5.47 12.51 22.07
N VAL A 146 -5.66 12.47 20.75
CA VAL A 146 -6.60 11.53 20.11
C VAL A 146 -6.25 10.06 20.46
N GLY A 147 -4.99 9.68 20.30
CA GLY A 147 -4.56 8.33 20.55
C GLY A 147 -4.66 7.89 22.01
N PHE A 148 -4.34 8.79 22.93
CA PHE A 148 -4.32 8.50 24.37
C PHE A 148 -5.71 8.47 25.00
N GLU A 149 -6.64 9.27 24.48
CA GLU A 149 -8.02 9.33 24.98
C GLU A 149 -8.94 8.29 24.32
N LEU A 150 -8.84 8.07 23.00
CA LEU A 150 -9.69 7.07 22.34
C LEU A 150 -9.28 5.62 22.63
N SER A 151 -7.99 5.34 22.78
CA SER A 151 -7.56 3.95 22.97
C SER A 151 -8.13 3.32 24.24
N PRO A 152 -8.18 3.96 25.41
CA PRO A 152 -8.86 3.43 26.60
C PRO A 152 -10.35 3.19 26.41
N VAL A 153 -11.04 4.04 25.62
CA VAL A 153 -12.44 3.83 25.27
C VAL A 153 -12.60 2.51 24.52
N LEU A 154 -11.79 2.30 23.49
CA LEU A 154 -11.80 1.05 22.72
C LEU A 154 -11.46 -0.17 23.57
N TRP A 155 -10.54 -0.03 24.54
CA TRP A 155 -10.20 -1.12 25.45
C TRP A 155 -11.36 -1.50 26.36
N LYS A 156 -12.09 -0.51 26.86
CA LYS A 156 -13.24 -0.72 27.73
C LYS A 156 -14.44 -1.30 26.96
N LYS A 157 -14.66 -0.82 25.72
CA LYS A 157 -15.88 -1.13 24.95
C LYS A 157 -15.74 -2.36 24.07
N ILE A 158 -14.57 -2.62 23.51
CA ILE A 158 -14.33 -3.69 22.53
C ILE A 158 -13.35 -4.72 23.11
N LYS A 159 -12.03 -4.44 23.04
CA LYS A 159 -10.99 -5.32 23.61
C LYS A 159 -9.70 -4.54 23.92
N PRO A 160 -8.84 -5.06 24.85
CA PRO A 160 -7.53 -4.46 25.11
C PRO A 160 -6.62 -4.39 23.88
N ALA A 161 -5.64 -3.48 23.91
CA ALA A 161 -4.59 -3.28 22.91
C ALA A 161 -5.06 -2.73 21.55
N LEU A 162 -6.32 -2.30 21.42
CA LEU A 162 -6.78 -1.50 20.28
C LEU A 162 -6.26 -0.06 20.42
N SER A 163 -6.16 0.64 19.30
CA SER A 163 -5.78 2.04 19.29
C SER A 163 -6.45 2.78 18.14
N ALA A 164 -6.81 4.02 18.38
CA ALA A 164 -7.32 4.93 17.38
C ALA A 164 -6.31 6.02 17.08
N GLY A 165 -6.46 6.65 15.94
CA GLY A 165 -5.69 7.80 15.54
C GLY A 165 -6.38 8.52 14.39
N ARG A 166 -6.33 9.83 14.37
CA ARG A 166 -7.07 10.71 13.47
C ARG A 166 -7.00 10.25 11.98
N VAL A 167 -5.81 10.21 11.42
CA VAL A 167 -5.62 9.81 9.99
C VAL A 167 -5.87 8.31 9.77
N GLN A 168 -5.48 7.48 10.74
CA GLN A 168 -5.58 6.02 10.65
C GLN A 168 -7.02 5.54 10.64
N SER A 169 -7.86 6.08 11.54
CA SER A 169 -9.26 5.69 11.64
C SER A 169 -10.04 6.12 10.40
N VAL A 170 -9.74 7.28 9.85
CA VAL A 170 -10.31 7.76 8.59
C VAL A 170 -9.88 6.90 7.39
N ALA A 171 -8.62 6.44 7.35
CA ALA A 171 -8.17 5.52 6.30
C ALA A 171 -8.88 4.16 6.38
N VAL A 172 -9.15 3.65 7.58
CA VAL A 172 -9.97 2.44 7.77
C VAL A 172 -11.40 2.68 7.30
N ARG A 173 -12.00 3.83 7.63
CA ARG A 173 -13.35 4.21 7.18
C ARG A 173 -13.47 4.21 5.65
N LEU A 174 -12.51 4.76 4.91
CA LEU A 174 -12.50 4.72 3.44
C LEU A 174 -12.60 3.30 2.89
N ILE A 175 -11.86 2.37 3.50
CA ILE A 175 -11.87 0.96 3.09
C ILE A 175 -13.20 0.30 3.43
N MET A 176 -13.77 0.61 4.60
CA MET A 176 -15.07 0.11 5.04
C MET A 176 -16.22 0.60 4.14
N GLU A 177 -16.24 1.88 3.81
CA GLU A 177 -17.25 2.45 2.91
C GLU A 177 -17.18 1.79 1.53
N ARG A 178 -15.98 1.56 1.01
CA ARG A 178 -15.78 0.83 -0.24
C ARG A 178 -16.28 -0.62 -0.14
N GLU A 179 -16.06 -1.31 0.95
CA GLU A 179 -16.58 -2.65 1.15
C GLU A 179 -18.11 -2.66 1.21
N ASN A 180 -18.71 -1.65 1.84
CA ASN A 180 -20.18 -1.48 1.87
C ASN A 180 -20.75 -1.17 0.48
N GLU A 181 -20.08 -0.32 -0.32
CA GLU A 181 -20.45 -0.09 -1.72
C GLU A 181 -20.45 -1.40 -2.53
N ILE A 182 -19.43 -2.23 -2.35
CA ILE A 182 -19.29 -3.51 -3.04
C ILE A 182 -20.36 -4.50 -2.60
N ASN A 183 -20.62 -4.61 -1.28
CA ASN A 183 -21.60 -5.54 -0.74
C ASN A 183 -23.06 -5.18 -1.13
N ASN A 184 -23.32 -3.90 -1.32
CA ASN A 184 -24.64 -3.40 -1.75
C ASN A 184 -24.78 -3.30 -3.27
N PHE A 185 -23.71 -3.61 -4.03
CA PHE A 185 -23.73 -3.49 -5.47
C PHE A 185 -24.53 -4.63 -6.11
N VAL A 186 -25.51 -4.26 -6.92
CA VAL A 186 -26.29 -5.21 -7.72
C VAL A 186 -25.87 -5.08 -9.18
N PRO A 187 -25.26 -6.12 -9.77
CA PRO A 187 -24.85 -6.08 -11.16
C PRO A 187 -26.08 -6.09 -12.09
N GLU A 188 -26.13 -5.11 -12.99
CA GLU A 188 -27.15 -5.00 -14.04
C GLU A 188 -26.63 -5.60 -15.33
N GLU A 189 -27.41 -6.44 -15.98
CA GLU A 189 -27.06 -7.01 -17.29
C GLU A 189 -27.29 -6.00 -18.42
N PHE A 190 -26.46 -6.12 -19.45
CA PHE A 190 -26.64 -5.43 -20.72
C PHE A 190 -25.90 -6.20 -21.82
N TYR A 191 -26.23 -5.90 -23.07
CA TYR A 191 -25.57 -6.50 -24.22
C TYR A 191 -24.76 -5.43 -24.97
N ARG A 192 -23.46 -5.73 -25.22
CA ARG A 192 -22.60 -4.99 -26.16
C ARG A 192 -22.66 -5.68 -27.50
N VAL A 193 -22.90 -4.93 -28.56
CA VAL A 193 -22.93 -5.46 -29.92
C VAL A 193 -21.68 -5.02 -30.66
N ASN A 194 -20.88 -5.97 -31.07
CA ASN A 194 -19.73 -5.76 -31.94
C ASN A 194 -20.04 -6.29 -33.34
N ALA A 195 -19.58 -5.59 -34.35
CA ALA A 195 -19.71 -5.97 -35.75
C ALA A 195 -18.30 -6.12 -36.35
N GLU A 196 -18.16 -7.11 -37.23
CA GLU A 196 -17.06 -7.19 -38.19
C GLU A 196 -17.60 -6.93 -39.57
N PHE A 197 -17.21 -5.79 -40.11
CA PHE A 197 -17.55 -5.36 -41.46
C PHE A 197 -16.41 -5.68 -42.44
N LEU A 198 -16.76 -5.89 -43.69
CA LEU A 198 -15.80 -5.96 -44.79
C LEU A 198 -16.03 -4.77 -45.72
N THR A 199 -14.96 -4.11 -46.04
CA THR A 199 -14.93 -3.07 -47.08
C THR A 199 -15.11 -3.70 -48.47
N PRO A 200 -15.38 -2.95 -49.53
CA PRO A 200 -15.53 -3.49 -50.90
C PRO A 200 -14.29 -4.27 -51.37
N ASP A 201 -13.10 -3.95 -50.89
CA ASP A 201 -11.86 -4.66 -51.20
C ASP A 201 -11.60 -5.90 -50.25
N GLY A 202 -12.53 -6.16 -49.32
CA GLY A 202 -12.46 -7.28 -48.38
C GLY A 202 -11.65 -7.01 -47.11
N THR A 203 -11.22 -5.79 -46.84
CA THR A 203 -10.50 -5.44 -45.62
C THR A 203 -11.44 -5.48 -44.40
N PRO A 204 -11.09 -6.18 -43.30
CA PRO A 204 -11.95 -6.24 -42.10
C PRO A 204 -11.89 -4.94 -41.29
N LEU A 205 -13.06 -4.52 -40.82
CA LEU A 205 -13.25 -3.37 -39.93
C LEU A 205 -14.11 -3.79 -38.74
N ARG A 206 -13.60 -3.65 -37.52
CA ARG A 206 -14.38 -3.88 -36.29
C ARG A 206 -15.02 -2.59 -35.82
N ALA A 207 -16.29 -2.68 -35.44
CA ALA A 207 -17.02 -1.57 -34.86
C ALA A 207 -17.91 -2.02 -33.72
N GLU A 208 -18.18 -1.14 -32.79
CA GLU A 208 -19.07 -1.38 -31.64
C GLU A 208 -20.33 -0.52 -31.78
N LEU A 209 -21.48 -1.09 -31.45
CA LEU A 209 -22.73 -0.35 -31.42
C LEU A 209 -22.65 0.75 -30.35
N SER A 210 -22.99 1.96 -30.70
CA SER A 210 -22.95 3.15 -29.82
C SER A 210 -23.87 3.06 -28.61
N LYS A 211 -24.85 2.15 -28.66
CA LYS A 211 -25.87 1.92 -27.61
C LYS A 211 -25.74 0.54 -27.00
N ARG A 212 -25.75 0.46 -25.68
CA ARG A 212 -25.91 -0.81 -24.97
C ARG A 212 -27.37 -1.23 -24.97
N LEU A 213 -27.64 -2.50 -25.19
CA LEU A 213 -28.98 -3.05 -25.20
C LEU A 213 -29.28 -3.68 -23.82
N PRO A 214 -30.42 -3.36 -23.18
CA PRO A 214 -30.64 -3.71 -21.78
C PRO A 214 -31.06 -5.18 -21.52
N SER A 215 -31.45 -5.92 -22.59
CA SER A 215 -31.95 -7.28 -22.45
C SER A 215 -31.57 -8.17 -23.61
N GLN A 216 -31.64 -9.50 -23.40
CA GLN A 216 -31.48 -10.49 -24.46
C GLN A 216 -32.52 -10.30 -25.56
N GLN A 217 -33.77 -10.01 -25.20
CA GLN A 217 -34.84 -9.84 -26.16
C GLN A 217 -34.58 -8.67 -27.12
N GLU A 218 -34.10 -7.54 -26.58
CA GLU A 218 -33.73 -6.39 -27.41
C GLU A 218 -32.49 -6.69 -28.28
N ALA A 219 -31.52 -7.44 -27.75
CA ALA A 219 -30.36 -7.86 -28.51
C ALA A 219 -30.72 -8.80 -29.66
N GLU A 220 -31.61 -9.78 -29.44
CA GLU A 220 -32.12 -10.67 -30.48
C GLU A 220 -32.90 -9.90 -31.56
N GLN A 221 -33.78 -8.99 -31.14
CA GLN A 221 -34.56 -8.19 -32.06
C GLN A 221 -33.65 -7.29 -32.90
N PHE A 222 -32.65 -6.65 -32.28
CA PHE A 222 -31.65 -5.84 -33.00
C PHE A 222 -30.92 -6.68 -34.06
N LEU A 223 -30.45 -7.89 -33.69
CA LEU A 223 -29.77 -8.77 -34.64
C LEU A 223 -30.68 -9.25 -35.77
N LYS A 224 -31.99 -9.51 -35.50
CA LYS A 224 -32.98 -9.85 -36.54
C LYS A 224 -33.16 -8.71 -37.51
N ASP A 225 -33.31 -7.48 -37.03
CA ASP A 225 -33.47 -6.28 -37.84
C ASP A 225 -32.22 -5.99 -38.69
N CYS A 226 -31.08 -6.47 -38.26
CA CYS A 226 -29.77 -6.35 -38.92
C CYS A 226 -29.45 -7.51 -39.88
N ALA A 227 -30.29 -8.55 -39.99
CA ALA A 227 -29.97 -9.76 -40.76
C ALA A 227 -29.90 -9.54 -42.27
N ASP A 228 -30.84 -8.76 -42.80
CA ASP A 228 -31.01 -8.51 -44.27
C ASP A 228 -30.93 -7.03 -44.61
N THR A 229 -30.12 -6.26 -43.85
CA THR A 229 -29.99 -4.81 -44.04
C THR A 229 -28.67 -4.45 -44.74
N THR A 230 -28.63 -3.30 -45.37
CA THR A 230 -27.41 -2.70 -45.90
C THR A 230 -26.78 -1.79 -44.84
N TYR A 231 -25.46 -1.70 -44.88
CA TYR A 231 -24.69 -0.85 -43.97
C TYR A 231 -23.94 0.20 -44.76
N SER A 232 -24.07 1.43 -44.37
CA SER A 232 -23.36 2.55 -45.03
C SER A 232 -22.53 3.34 -44.01
N VAL A 233 -21.38 3.79 -44.44
CA VAL A 233 -20.59 4.75 -43.71
C VAL A 233 -21.32 6.08 -43.68
N THR A 234 -21.74 6.52 -42.50
CA THR A 234 -22.52 7.77 -42.34
C THR A 234 -21.65 8.95 -41.96
N SER A 235 -20.53 8.72 -41.34
CA SER A 235 -19.54 9.76 -41.09
C SER A 235 -18.12 9.19 -41.01
N VAL A 236 -17.15 10.01 -41.44
CA VAL A 236 -15.71 9.76 -41.26
C VAL A 236 -15.09 11.01 -40.67
N GLY A 237 -14.78 10.95 -39.39
CA GLY A 237 -14.14 12.04 -38.67
C GLY A 237 -12.66 11.76 -38.41
N VAL A 238 -11.77 12.60 -38.92
CA VAL A 238 -10.34 12.55 -38.62
C VAL A 238 -9.98 13.79 -37.80
N ARG A 239 -9.40 13.58 -36.63
CA ARG A 239 -9.00 14.69 -35.78
C ARG A 239 -7.61 14.46 -35.14
N PRO A 240 -6.79 15.50 -35.07
CA PRO A 240 -5.57 15.44 -34.31
C PRO A 240 -5.89 15.47 -32.79
N VAL A 241 -5.25 14.58 -32.03
CA VAL A 241 -5.32 14.52 -30.58
C VAL A 241 -3.90 14.66 -30.02
N LYS A 242 -3.72 15.58 -29.09
CA LYS A 242 -2.45 15.74 -28.40
C LYS A 242 -2.56 15.10 -27.00
N LYS A 243 -1.63 14.21 -26.68
CA LYS A 243 -1.45 13.67 -25.34
C LYS A 243 -0.25 14.36 -24.71
N SER A 244 -0.45 15.03 -23.58
CA SER A 244 0.62 15.68 -22.82
C SER A 244 1.20 14.73 -21.76
N PRO A 245 2.48 14.85 -21.45
CA PRO A 245 3.09 14.07 -20.38
C PRO A 245 2.54 14.49 -19.01
N ALA A 246 2.55 13.55 -18.09
CA ALA A 246 2.23 13.85 -16.71
C ALA A 246 3.36 14.65 -16.02
N PRO A 247 3.06 15.42 -14.97
CA PRO A 247 4.04 16.17 -14.17
C PRO A 247 5.14 15.29 -13.58
N PRO A 248 6.27 15.87 -13.15
CA PRO A 248 7.25 15.14 -12.35
C PRO A 248 6.62 14.61 -11.05
N PHE A 249 7.29 13.65 -10.41
CA PHE A 249 6.71 12.97 -9.27
C PHE A 249 6.60 13.83 -8.02
N THR A 250 5.43 13.76 -7.36
CA THR A 250 5.26 13.97 -5.93
C THR A 250 5.45 12.66 -5.17
N THR A 251 5.47 12.70 -3.84
CA THR A 251 5.48 11.49 -3.00
C THR A 251 4.33 10.54 -3.35
N SER A 252 3.12 11.07 -3.47
CA SER A 252 1.92 10.29 -3.75
C SER A 252 2.00 9.63 -5.14
N THR A 253 2.29 10.39 -6.17
CA THR A 253 2.35 9.86 -7.54
C THR A 253 3.52 8.88 -7.73
N LEU A 254 4.66 9.08 -7.03
CA LEU A 254 5.74 8.10 -7.02
C LEU A 254 5.31 6.78 -6.37
N GLN A 255 4.61 6.83 -5.25
CA GLN A 255 4.08 5.63 -4.59
C GLN A 255 3.11 4.87 -5.48
N GLN A 256 2.23 5.57 -6.18
CA GLN A 256 1.26 4.99 -7.09
C GLN A 256 1.95 4.29 -8.28
N GLU A 257 2.83 4.99 -8.98
CA GLU A 257 3.51 4.42 -10.14
C GLU A 257 4.52 3.33 -9.79
N ALA A 258 5.21 3.43 -8.67
CA ALA A 258 6.09 2.36 -8.19
C ALA A 258 5.30 1.09 -7.83
N ALA A 259 4.09 1.22 -7.29
CA ALA A 259 3.22 0.08 -7.05
C ALA A 259 2.77 -0.57 -8.36
N ARG A 260 2.33 0.22 -9.35
CA ARG A 260 1.85 -0.28 -10.65
C ARG A 260 2.98 -0.92 -11.47
N LYS A 261 4.08 -0.19 -11.69
CA LYS A 261 5.17 -0.60 -12.60
C LYS A 261 6.20 -1.52 -11.98
N LEU A 262 6.45 -1.38 -10.69
CA LEU A 262 7.53 -2.10 -10.00
C LEU A 262 7.02 -3.17 -9.04
N GLY A 263 5.73 -3.14 -8.69
CA GLY A 263 5.13 -4.01 -7.68
C GLY A 263 5.62 -3.69 -6.25
N PHE A 264 6.06 -2.45 -5.99
CA PHE A 264 6.53 -2.04 -4.68
C PHE A 264 5.35 -1.69 -3.78
N THR A 265 5.45 -2.03 -2.50
CA THR A 265 4.54 -1.46 -1.49
C THR A 265 4.85 0.01 -1.28
N VAL A 266 3.89 0.77 -0.75
CA VAL A 266 4.08 2.19 -0.42
C VAL A 266 5.27 2.39 0.52
N SER A 267 5.39 1.56 1.56
CA SER A 267 6.51 1.61 2.50
C SER A 267 7.85 1.25 1.86
N GLN A 268 7.86 0.25 0.97
CA GLN A 268 9.07 -0.14 0.22
C GLN A 268 9.52 0.99 -0.70
N THR A 269 8.61 1.64 -1.39
CA THR A 269 8.90 2.81 -2.24
C THR A 269 9.59 3.90 -1.45
N MET A 270 9.05 4.28 -0.27
CA MET A 270 9.64 5.32 0.55
C MET A 270 10.99 4.93 1.13
N MET A 271 11.17 3.68 1.53
CA MET A 271 12.47 3.19 2.02
C MET A 271 13.55 3.24 0.94
N VAL A 272 13.21 2.86 -0.29
CA VAL A 272 14.16 2.90 -1.42
C VAL A 272 14.43 4.35 -1.84
N ALA A 273 13.40 5.21 -1.92
CA ALA A 273 13.55 6.62 -2.22
C ALA A 273 14.43 7.35 -1.20
N GLN A 274 14.27 7.04 0.11
CA GLN A 274 15.12 7.57 1.18
C GLN A 274 16.61 7.24 0.93
N ARG A 275 16.90 6.00 0.54
CA ARG A 275 18.29 5.59 0.23
C ARG A 275 18.84 6.32 -0.98
N LEU A 276 18.04 6.50 -2.04
CA LEU A 276 18.45 7.25 -3.23
C LEU A 276 18.73 8.71 -2.89
N TYR A 277 17.90 9.35 -2.08
CA TYR A 277 18.12 10.71 -1.60
C TYR A 277 19.39 10.82 -0.76
N GLU A 278 19.57 9.97 0.25
CA GLU A 278 20.74 9.96 1.13
C GLU A 278 22.06 9.68 0.39
N ALA A 279 21.98 8.94 -0.72
CA ALA A 279 23.11 8.71 -1.62
C ALA A 279 23.37 9.89 -2.58
N GLY A 280 22.49 10.87 -2.64
CA GLY A 280 22.60 12.04 -3.51
C GLY A 280 22.14 11.81 -4.95
N HIS A 281 21.32 10.78 -5.21
CA HIS A 281 20.87 10.44 -6.55
C HIS A 281 19.56 11.13 -6.97
N ILE A 282 18.71 11.48 -6.01
CA ILE A 282 17.44 12.17 -6.26
C ILE A 282 17.26 13.35 -5.28
N THR A 283 16.36 14.26 -5.61
CA THR A 283 15.87 15.30 -4.70
C THR A 283 15.09 14.70 -3.54
N TYR A 284 14.74 15.52 -2.56
CA TYR A 284 13.98 15.09 -1.38
C TYR A 284 12.66 14.42 -1.75
N MET A 285 12.41 13.24 -1.21
CA MET A 285 11.31 12.36 -1.65
C MET A 285 9.98 12.62 -0.93
N ARG A 286 9.94 13.45 0.12
CA ARG A 286 8.70 13.84 0.80
C ARG A 286 8.29 15.23 0.34
N THR A 287 7.64 15.30 -0.79
CA THR A 287 7.18 16.55 -1.41
C THR A 287 5.83 16.36 -2.09
N ASP A 288 5.00 17.36 -2.03
CA ASP A 288 3.79 17.52 -2.83
C ASP A 288 3.96 18.52 -3.97
N SER A 289 5.16 19.11 -4.09
CA SER A 289 5.50 20.06 -5.13
C SER A 289 5.70 19.38 -6.49
N LEU A 290 5.22 20.04 -7.53
CA LEU A 290 5.44 19.70 -8.93
C LEU A 290 6.52 20.58 -9.60
N ASN A 291 7.08 21.53 -8.83
CA ASN A 291 8.01 22.51 -9.34
C ASN A 291 9.38 21.90 -9.65
N LEU A 292 10.03 22.42 -10.69
CA LEU A 292 11.42 22.13 -11.05
C LEU A 292 12.21 23.44 -11.05
N SER A 293 13.40 23.45 -10.44
CA SER A 293 14.27 24.63 -10.45
C SER A 293 14.72 24.99 -11.86
N ASN A 294 15.10 26.23 -12.06
CA ASN A 294 15.64 26.69 -13.36
C ASN A 294 16.88 25.89 -13.78
N LEU A 295 17.72 25.49 -12.83
CA LEU A 295 18.89 24.64 -13.10
C LEU A 295 18.46 23.25 -13.57
N ALA A 296 17.45 22.65 -12.92
CA ALA A 296 16.90 21.37 -13.32
C ALA A 296 16.28 21.44 -14.73
N LEU A 297 15.47 22.47 -15.00
CA LEU A 297 14.87 22.68 -16.33
C LEU A 297 15.94 22.84 -17.42
N ALA A 298 17.02 23.58 -17.15
CA ALA A 298 18.12 23.77 -18.09
C ALA A 298 18.87 22.46 -18.39
N THR A 299 19.19 21.68 -17.35
CA THR A 299 19.92 20.41 -17.49
C THR A 299 19.05 19.34 -18.18
N ILE A 300 17.76 19.23 -17.84
CA ILE A 300 16.82 18.33 -18.49
C ILE A 300 16.66 18.72 -19.97
N SER A 301 16.55 20.01 -20.26
CA SER A 301 16.44 20.51 -21.66
C SER A 301 17.66 20.18 -22.49
N ALA A 302 18.86 20.33 -21.91
CA ALA A 302 20.10 19.96 -22.58
C ALA A 302 20.16 18.44 -22.84
N GLU A 303 19.74 17.62 -21.90
CA GLU A 303 19.70 16.17 -22.03
C GLU A 303 18.74 15.73 -23.13
N ILE A 304 17.51 16.25 -23.17
CA ILE A 304 16.53 15.93 -24.21
C ILE A 304 17.08 16.32 -25.58
N LYS A 305 17.64 17.53 -25.75
CA LYS A 305 18.21 17.97 -27.01
C LYS A 305 19.34 17.08 -27.50
N SER A 306 20.22 16.68 -26.59
CA SER A 306 21.39 15.86 -26.94
C SER A 306 21.03 14.43 -27.34
N GLN A 307 20.03 13.82 -26.66
CA GLN A 307 19.68 12.41 -26.86
C GLN A 307 18.61 12.19 -27.93
N LEU A 308 17.65 13.11 -28.06
CA LEU A 308 16.46 12.91 -28.87
C LEU A 308 16.28 13.97 -29.96
N GLY A 309 16.87 15.14 -29.79
CA GLY A 309 16.74 16.28 -30.70
C GLY A 309 15.79 17.35 -30.17
N GLU A 310 15.86 18.53 -30.78
CA GLU A 310 15.14 19.73 -30.32
C GLU A 310 13.61 19.63 -30.46
N ASN A 311 13.13 18.88 -31.43
CA ASN A 311 11.71 18.63 -31.67
C ASN A 311 11.03 17.85 -30.54
N TYR A 312 11.80 17.12 -29.72
CA TYR A 312 11.29 16.41 -28.54
C TYR A 312 11.23 17.29 -27.28
N LEU A 313 11.76 18.49 -27.29
CA LEU A 313 11.76 19.38 -26.13
C LEU A 313 10.52 20.28 -26.13
N LYS A 314 9.84 20.30 -24.97
CA LYS A 314 8.81 21.31 -24.64
C LYS A 314 8.88 21.61 -23.15
N VAL A 315 9.56 22.68 -22.78
CA VAL A 315 9.68 23.12 -21.39
C VAL A 315 8.29 23.46 -20.83
N ARG A 316 7.98 22.91 -19.64
CA ARG A 316 6.73 23.15 -18.92
C ARG A 316 7.03 23.55 -17.47
N HIS A 317 6.27 24.51 -16.99
CA HIS A 317 6.19 24.85 -15.58
C HIS A 317 4.90 24.26 -15.03
N TYR A 318 5.02 23.42 -14.02
CA TYR A 318 3.88 22.83 -13.34
C TYR A 318 3.62 23.60 -12.05
N HIS A 319 2.36 23.83 -11.74
CA HIS A 319 1.93 24.45 -10.50
C HIS A 319 1.15 23.45 -9.67
N THR A 320 1.41 23.42 -8.38
CA THR A 320 0.70 22.55 -7.45
C THR A 320 -0.66 23.18 -7.15
N SER A 321 -1.73 22.41 -7.33
CA SER A 321 -3.11 22.87 -7.06
C SER A 321 -3.53 22.70 -5.59
N SER A 322 -2.76 21.95 -4.79
CA SER A 322 -3.07 21.74 -3.37
C SER A 322 -2.82 23.03 -2.57
N LYS A 323 -3.85 23.53 -1.89
CA LYS A 323 -3.69 24.57 -0.89
C LYS A 323 -2.75 24.06 0.21
N GLY A 324 -1.72 24.81 0.54
CA GLY A 324 -0.72 24.42 1.56
C GLY A 324 0.45 23.59 1.03
N ALA A 325 0.60 23.44 -0.29
CA ALA A 325 1.83 22.93 -0.87
C ALA A 325 2.99 23.86 -0.52
N GLN A 326 4.08 23.31 0.00
CA GLN A 326 5.29 24.08 0.25
C GLN A 326 5.93 24.37 -1.12
N GLU A 327 5.58 25.50 -1.74
CA GLU A 327 6.11 25.93 -3.06
C GLU A 327 7.64 26.03 -3.10
N ALA A 328 8.28 26.09 -1.95
CA ALA A 328 9.74 26.13 -1.82
C ALA A 328 10.39 24.79 -2.19
N HIS A 329 9.66 23.67 -2.16
CA HIS A 329 10.19 22.36 -2.48
C HIS A 329 10.17 22.08 -3.99
N GLU A 330 11.14 21.28 -4.45
CA GLU A 330 11.10 20.71 -5.79
C GLU A 330 10.34 19.38 -5.83
N ALA A 331 9.92 18.99 -7.03
CA ALA A 331 9.45 17.64 -7.32
C ALA A 331 10.58 16.61 -7.16
N ILE A 332 10.20 15.34 -7.08
CA ILE A 332 11.17 14.23 -7.02
C ILE A 332 11.79 14.03 -8.42
N ARG A 333 13.08 14.28 -8.52
CA ARG A 333 13.86 14.19 -9.76
C ARG A 333 15.26 13.64 -9.52
N PRO A 334 15.97 13.15 -10.56
CA PRO A 334 17.40 12.89 -10.47
C PRO A 334 18.16 14.19 -10.17
N THR A 335 19.20 14.10 -9.36
CA THR A 335 20.12 15.23 -9.11
C THR A 335 20.97 15.53 -10.35
N TYR A 336 21.40 14.49 -11.06
CA TYR A 336 22.18 14.56 -12.28
C TYR A 336 21.44 13.81 -13.41
N VAL A 337 20.75 14.55 -14.26
CA VAL A 337 19.91 13.97 -15.33
C VAL A 337 20.71 13.23 -16.41
N ASN A 338 21.98 13.57 -16.59
CA ASN A 338 22.89 12.88 -17.49
C ASN A 338 23.38 11.50 -16.95
N GLN A 339 23.02 11.15 -15.72
CA GLN A 339 23.24 9.81 -15.15
C GLN A 339 22.02 8.95 -15.39
N HIS A 340 22.02 8.15 -16.46
CA HIS A 340 20.88 7.30 -16.81
C HIS A 340 20.73 6.08 -15.89
N THR A 341 21.81 5.67 -15.25
CA THR A 341 21.87 4.55 -14.30
C THR A 341 22.71 4.92 -13.09
N ILE A 342 22.50 4.22 -12.00
CA ILE A 342 23.24 4.40 -10.75
C ILE A 342 23.84 3.07 -10.27
N GLU A 343 24.85 3.13 -9.41
CA GLU A 343 25.28 1.99 -8.64
C GLU A 343 24.31 1.77 -7.46
N GLY A 344 24.03 0.50 -7.13
CA GLY A 344 23.13 0.15 -6.05
C GLY A 344 22.41 -1.18 -6.27
N THR A 345 21.44 -1.47 -5.41
CA THR A 345 20.61 -2.66 -5.50
C THR A 345 19.67 -2.62 -6.72
N ALA A 346 19.16 -3.78 -7.12
CA ALA A 346 18.18 -3.85 -8.20
C ALA A 346 16.93 -2.98 -7.94
N GLN A 347 16.50 -2.86 -6.69
CA GLN A 347 15.36 -2.02 -6.30
C GLN A 347 15.67 -0.54 -6.48
N GLU A 348 16.84 -0.10 -6.04
CA GLU A 348 17.33 1.29 -6.21
C GLU A 348 17.43 1.67 -7.69
N LYS A 349 18.04 0.80 -8.50
CA LYS A 349 18.15 1.01 -9.96
C LYS A 349 16.78 1.12 -10.65
N ARG A 350 15.84 0.25 -10.29
CA ARG A 350 14.48 0.27 -10.86
C ARG A 350 13.71 1.54 -10.47
N LEU A 351 13.76 1.95 -9.22
CA LEU A 351 13.06 3.17 -8.76
C LEU A 351 13.70 4.42 -9.35
N TYR A 352 15.04 4.49 -9.40
CA TYR A 352 15.75 5.58 -10.04
C TYR A 352 15.40 5.73 -11.52
N SER A 353 15.38 4.62 -12.26
CA SER A 353 14.98 4.62 -13.67
C SER A 353 13.55 5.12 -13.87
N LEU A 354 12.62 4.76 -12.99
CA LEU A 354 11.25 5.25 -13.02
C LEU A 354 11.19 6.77 -12.82
N ILE A 355 11.92 7.29 -11.82
CA ILE A 355 12.00 8.73 -11.51
C ILE A 355 12.64 9.48 -12.69
N TRP A 356 13.74 8.96 -13.22
CA TRP A 356 14.44 9.57 -14.36
C TRP A 356 13.53 9.69 -15.58
N LYS A 357 12.88 8.60 -15.96
CA LYS A 357 11.97 8.56 -17.13
C LYS A 357 10.82 9.56 -16.99
N ARG A 358 10.18 9.60 -15.83
CA ARG A 358 9.06 10.52 -15.56
C ARG A 358 9.52 11.98 -15.63
N THR A 359 10.67 12.29 -15.02
CA THR A 359 11.24 13.63 -15.00
C THR A 359 11.54 14.12 -16.41
N VAL A 360 12.25 13.32 -17.21
CA VAL A 360 12.59 13.67 -18.61
C VAL A 360 11.31 13.80 -19.45
N ALA A 361 10.42 12.83 -19.35
CA ALA A 361 9.15 12.84 -20.09
C ALA A 361 8.31 14.09 -19.80
N SER A 362 8.31 14.57 -18.54
CA SER A 362 7.57 15.77 -18.15
C SER A 362 7.95 17.03 -18.95
N GLN A 363 9.16 17.10 -19.46
CA GLN A 363 9.71 18.21 -20.22
C GLN A 363 9.80 17.93 -21.73
N MET A 364 9.21 16.80 -22.18
CA MET A 364 9.18 16.43 -23.59
C MET A 364 7.94 16.96 -24.30
N ALA A 365 7.99 17.03 -25.62
CA ALA A 365 6.87 17.41 -26.46
C ALA A 365 5.69 16.45 -26.31
N ASP A 366 4.48 16.97 -26.57
CA ASP A 366 3.27 16.17 -26.61
C ASP A 366 3.37 15.08 -27.68
N ALA A 367 2.74 13.95 -27.43
CA ALA A 367 2.51 12.96 -28.48
C ALA A 367 1.36 13.44 -29.37
N GLU A 368 1.54 13.38 -30.68
CA GLU A 368 0.52 13.74 -31.67
C GLU A 368 -0.06 12.47 -32.28
N ILE A 369 -1.34 12.30 -32.07
CA ILE A 369 -2.10 11.11 -32.48
C ILE A 369 -3.19 11.57 -33.43
N GLU A 370 -3.31 10.91 -34.57
CA GLU A 370 -4.45 11.06 -35.46
C GLU A 370 -5.50 10.03 -35.03
N LYS A 371 -6.64 10.53 -34.58
CA LYS A 371 -7.78 9.70 -34.22
C LYS A 371 -8.80 9.75 -35.36
N THR A 372 -9.05 8.58 -35.95
CA THR A 372 -10.10 8.38 -36.95
C THR A 372 -11.30 7.72 -36.29
N THR A 373 -12.46 8.27 -36.48
CA THR A 373 -13.74 7.67 -36.04
C THR A 373 -14.63 7.50 -37.28
N VAL A 374 -15.14 6.31 -37.47
CA VAL A 374 -16.03 5.94 -38.56
C VAL A 374 -17.35 5.47 -37.98
N ASP A 375 -18.45 6.13 -38.34
CA ASP A 375 -19.79 5.69 -37.96
C ASP A 375 -20.45 4.97 -39.14
N ILE A 376 -21.03 3.81 -38.83
CA ILE A 376 -21.64 2.88 -39.78
C ILE A 376 -23.08 2.65 -39.36
N THR A 377 -24.04 2.98 -40.19
CA THR A 377 -25.46 2.86 -39.85
C THR A 377 -26.12 1.78 -40.70
N PRO A 378 -26.84 0.82 -40.05
CA PRO A 378 -27.71 -0.11 -40.76
C PRO A 378 -28.96 0.62 -41.27
N ALA A 379 -29.40 0.35 -42.50
CA ALA A 379 -30.58 1.00 -43.06
C ALA A 379 -31.88 0.69 -42.30
N SER A 380 -31.93 -0.40 -41.56
CA SER A 380 -33.09 -0.86 -40.77
C SER A 380 -33.22 -0.21 -39.39
N ARG A 381 -32.19 0.48 -38.91
CA ARG A 381 -32.14 0.95 -37.52
C ARG A 381 -31.45 2.32 -37.43
N PRO A 382 -31.86 3.19 -36.48
CA PRO A 382 -31.23 4.50 -36.30
C PRO A 382 -29.90 4.44 -35.50
N GLU A 383 -29.65 3.37 -34.76
CA GLU A 383 -28.43 3.22 -34.00
C GLU A 383 -27.24 2.94 -34.95
N HIS A 384 -26.07 3.51 -34.65
CA HIS A 384 -24.87 3.33 -35.47
C HIS A 384 -23.80 2.53 -34.74
N PHE A 385 -22.98 1.84 -35.50
CA PHE A 385 -21.72 1.25 -35.04
C PHE A 385 -20.60 2.28 -35.22
N SER A 386 -19.71 2.36 -34.23
CA SER A 386 -18.56 3.27 -34.31
C SER A 386 -17.25 2.45 -34.29
N ALA A 387 -16.39 2.69 -35.26
CA ALA A 387 -15.03 2.19 -35.32
C ALA A 387 -14.06 3.32 -35.02
N THR A 388 -13.13 3.09 -34.09
CA THR A 388 -12.12 4.08 -33.74
C THR A 388 -10.73 3.52 -34.00
N GLY A 389 -9.89 4.29 -34.70
CA GLY A 389 -8.48 4.00 -34.92
C GLY A 389 -7.61 5.15 -34.45
N GLU A 390 -6.44 4.82 -33.91
CA GLU A 390 -5.43 5.79 -33.50
C GLU A 390 -4.09 5.48 -34.17
N VAL A 391 -3.49 6.51 -34.79
CA VAL A 391 -2.18 6.42 -35.42
C VAL A 391 -1.28 7.47 -34.79
N VAL A 392 -0.16 7.05 -34.21
CA VAL A 392 0.84 7.96 -33.64
C VAL A 392 1.61 8.60 -34.78
N LYS A 393 1.44 9.91 -35.00
CA LYS A 393 2.18 10.71 -35.98
C LYS A 393 3.52 11.17 -35.42
N PHE A 394 3.55 11.53 -34.15
CA PHE A 394 4.75 11.88 -33.40
C PHE A 394 4.64 11.33 -31.99
N ASP A 395 5.62 10.52 -31.59
CA ASP A 395 5.59 9.81 -30.33
C ASP A 395 5.83 10.72 -29.11
N GLY A 396 6.55 11.84 -29.30
CA GLY A 396 6.80 12.79 -28.21
C GLY A 396 7.33 12.10 -26.96
N PHE A 397 6.72 12.40 -25.80
CA PHE A 397 7.10 11.82 -24.50
C PHE A 397 6.87 10.31 -24.41
N LEU A 398 5.97 9.73 -25.20
CA LEU A 398 5.69 8.28 -25.22
C LEU A 398 6.92 7.45 -25.58
N LYS A 399 7.92 8.07 -26.23
CA LYS A 399 9.20 7.43 -26.55
C LYS A 399 9.96 6.95 -25.31
N ILE A 400 9.81 7.65 -24.18
CA ILE A 400 10.50 7.34 -22.92
C ILE A 400 9.57 6.78 -21.88
N TYR A 401 8.33 7.29 -21.78
CA TYR A 401 7.47 7.02 -20.65
C TYR A 401 5.99 6.97 -21.03
N LEU A 402 5.34 5.89 -20.60
CA LEU A 402 3.89 5.75 -20.62
C LEU A 402 3.43 5.50 -19.17
N GLU A 403 2.46 6.28 -18.71
CA GLU A 403 1.84 6.12 -17.40
C GLU A 403 0.88 4.92 -17.40
N ASP A 404 0.89 4.10 -16.34
CA ASP A 404 -0.06 3.02 -16.18
C ASP A 404 -1.35 3.53 -15.55
N LYS A 405 -2.48 2.93 -15.91
CA LYS A 405 -3.80 3.25 -15.38
C LYS A 405 -4.15 2.37 -14.19
N ASP A 406 -5.05 2.85 -13.33
CA ASP A 406 -5.61 2.04 -12.25
C ASP A 406 -6.58 0.97 -12.80
N GLU A 407 -6.70 -0.14 -12.08
CA GLU A 407 -7.72 -1.15 -12.37
C GLU A 407 -9.12 -0.52 -12.28
N GLY A 408 -9.91 -0.68 -13.33
CA GLY A 408 -11.23 -0.05 -13.45
C GLY A 408 -11.27 1.21 -14.31
N GLU A 409 -10.12 1.82 -14.64
CA GLU A 409 -10.04 2.77 -15.75
C GLU A 409 -10.05 1.98 -17.06
N ALA A 410 -11.18 2.01 -17.76
CA ALA A 410 -11.39 1.21 -18.96
C ALA A 410 -10.29 1.48 -19.99
N GLN A 411 -9.56 0.43 -20.36
CA GLN A 411 -8.90 0.41 -21.66
C GLN A 411 -10.01 0.34 -22.69
N ASP A 412 -10.01 1.29 -23.61
CA ASP A 412 -10.96 1.28 -24.72
C ASP A 412 -10.51 0.18 -25.70
N GLU A 413 -11.01 -1.03 -25.44
CA GLU A 413 -10.72 -2.22 -26.28
C GLU A 413 -11.23 -2.04 -27.71
N SER A 414 -12.05 -1.02 -27.98
CA SER A 414 -12.58 -0.71 -29.29
C SER A 414 -11.59 0.05 -30.18
N VAL A 415 -10.51 0.61 -29.60
CA VAL A 415 -9.51 1.36 -30.37
C VAL A 415 -8.61 0.42 -31.15
N GLN A 416 -8.64 0.54 -32.45
CA GLN A 416 -7.79 -0.18 -33.39
C GLN A 416 -6.57 0.68 -33.77
N GLY A 417 -5.64 0.10 -34.50
CA GLY A 417 -4.56 0.85 -35.13
C GLY A 417 -5.05 1.67 -36.31
N LEU A 418 -4.38 1.55 -37.43
CA LEU A 418 -4.81 2.20 -38.68
C LEU A 418 -6.11 1.56 -39.19
N LEU A 419 -7.15 2.37 -39.35
CA LEU A 419 -8.39 1.96 -40.05
C LEU A 419 -8.19 1.95 -41.57
N PRO A 420 -8.94 1.12 -42.34
CA PRO A 420 -8.98 1.21 -43.78
C PRO A 420 -9.47 2.62 -44.23
N ALA A 421 -9.03 3.04 -45.38
CA ALA A 421 -9.53 4.28 -45.98
C ALA A 421 -10.99 4.10 -46.40
N LEU A 422 -11.88 4.91 -45.81
CA LEU A 422 -13.33 4.86 -46.03
C LEU A 422 -13.85 6.23 -46.38
N ASN A 423 -14.92 6.25 -47.20
CA ASN A 423 -15.61 7.48 -47.57
C ASN A 423 -17.07 7.42 -47.08
N GLU A 424 -17.63 8.60 -46.80
CA GLU A 424 -19.05 8.71 -46.49
C GLU A 424 -19.90 8.21 -47.69
N GLY A 425 -20.96 7.46 -47.34
CA GLY A 425 -21.82 6.80 -48.32
C GLY A 425 -21.32 5.42 -48.80
N GLU A 426 -20.13 5.02 -48.44
CA GLU A 426 -19.57 3.73 -48.82
C GLU A 426 -20.35 2.58 -48.16
N GLN A 427 -20.66 1.54 -48.98
CA GLN A 427 -21.42 0.38 -48.52
C GLN A 427 -20.46 -0.69 -47.97
N LEU A 428 -20.79 -1.20 -46.77
CA LEU A 428 -20.03 -2.25 -46.12
C LEU A 428 -20.87 -3.53 -46.02
N THR A 429 -20.19 -4.67 -46.03
CA THR A 429 -20.83 -5.98 -45.82
C THR A 429 -20.56 -6.42 -44.39
N ALA A 430 -21.61 -6.73 -43.63
CA ALA A 430 -21.43 -7.32 -42.29
C ALA A 430 -21.06 -8.81 -42.43
N ALA A 431 -19.86 -9.16 -42.00
CA ALA A 431 -19.40 -10.56 -41.94
C ALA A 431 -19.98 -11.30 -40.72
N GLU A 432 -20.04 -10.60 -39.59
CA GLU A 432 -20.54 -11.13 -38.33
C GLU A 432 -20.96 -10.00 -37.40
N LEU A 433 -22.10 -10.15 -36.71
CA LEU A 433 -22.50 -9.30 -35.57
C LEU A 433 -22.59 -10.16 -34.33
N THR A 434 -22.00 -9.71 -33.26
CA THR A 434 -21.95 -10.46 -31.99
C THR A 434 -22.49 -9.60 -30.85
N ALA A 435 -23.62 -9.98 -30.28
CA ALA A 435 -24.17 -9.39 -29.05
C ALA A 435 -23.71 -10.20 -27.84
N THR A 436 -22.88 -9.62 -27.02
CA THR A 436 -22.31 -10.28 -25.84
C THR A 436 -22.93 -9.74 -24.57
N GLN A 437 -23.51 -10.62 -23.76
CA GLN A 437 -23.99 -10.30 -22.44
C GLN A 437 -22.84 -9.82 -21.56
N ARG A 438 -23.03 -8.69 -20.91
CA ARG A 438 -22.10 -8.09 -19.96
C ARG A 438 -22.89 -7.63 -18.73
N TYR A 439 -22.16 -7.32 -17.69
CA TYR A 439 -22.72 -6.82 -16.45
C TYR A 439 -21.97 -5.57 -16.03
N THR A 440 -22.68 -4.65 -15.38
CA THR A 440 -22.03 -3.54 -14.68
C THR A 440 -21.07 -4.11 -13.65
N GLN A 441 -19.94 -3.42 -13.45
CA GLN A 441 -18.91 -3.88 -12.54
C GLN A 441 -18.99 -3.10 -11.22
N GLN A 442 -18.81 -3.81 -10.11
CA GLN A 442 -18.67 -3.18 -8.80
C GLN A 442 -17.41 -2.30 -8.76
N PRO A 443 -17.39 -1.26 -7.92
CA PRO A 443 -16.18 -0.48 -7.73
C PRO A 443 -15.04 -1.37 -7.21
N PRO A 444 -13.81 -1.22 -7.71
CA PRO A 444 -12.69 -2.04 -7.27
C PRO A 444 -12.30 -1.71 -5.83
N ARG A 445 -11.90 -2.73 -5.05
CA ARG A 445 -11.29 -2.52 -3.75
C ARG A 445 -10.00 -1.74 -3.87
N TYR A 446 -9.66 -1.01 -2.81
CA TYR A 446 -8.41 -0.27 -2.78
C TYR A 446 -7.19 -1.20 -2.80
N THR A 447 -6.18 -0.80 -3.58
CA THR A 447 -4.79 -1.17 -3.37
C THR A 447 -4.13 -0.13 -2.44
N GLU A 448 -2.92 -0.38 -1.94
CA GLU A 448 -2.18 0.68 -1.22
C GLU A 448 -2.05 1.96 -2.06
N ALA A 449 -1.80 1.83 -3.36
CA ALA A 449 -1.64 2.94 -4.29
C ALA A 449 -2.93 3.75 -4.48
N SER A 450 -4.05 3.08 -4.76
CA SER A 450 -5.33 3.77 -4.95
C SER A 450 -5.89 4.35 -3.64
N LEU A 451 -5.53 3.77 -2.48
CA LEU A 451 -5.84 4.37 -1.18
C LEU A 451 -5.05 5.66 -0.96
N VAL A 452 -3.74 5.69 -1.28
CA VAL A 452 -2.94 6.92 -1.23
C VAL A 452 -3.54 8.00 -2.11
N ARG A 453 -3.89 7.66 -3.36
CA ARG A 453 -4.56 8.58 -4.28
C ARG A 453 -5.85 9.15 -3.67
N LYS A 454 -6.69 8.29 -3.10
CA LYS A 454 -7.95 8.71 -2.48
C LYS A 454 -7.76 9.60 -1.26
N MET A 455 -6.76 9.29 -0.42
CA MET A 455 -6.39 10.14 0.72
C MET A 455 -5.89 11.52 0.26
N GLU A 456 -5.05 11.57 -0.77
CA GLU A 456 -4.57 12.83 -1.37
C GLU A 456 -5.72 13.67 -1.94
N GLU A 457 -6.63 13.07 -2.74
CA GLU A 457 -7.81 13.73 -3.30
C GLU A 457 -8.70 14.36 -2.21
N LEU A 458 -8.79 13.74 -1.05
CA LEU A 458 -9.58 14.21 0.10
C LEU A 458 -8.80 15.13 1.05
N GLY A 459 -7.52 15.39 0.79
CA GLY A 459 -6.66 16.17 1.69
C GLY A 459 -6.30 15.48 3.01
N ILE A 460 -6.48 14.16 3.09
CA ILE A 460 -6.24 13.34 4.28
C ILE A 460 -4.78 12.89 4.34
N GLY A 461 -4.04 13.42 5.29
CA GLY A 461 -2.61 13.12 5.43
C GLY A 461 -1.72 14.04 4.58
N ARG A 462 -0.43 13.76 4.60
CA ARG A 462 0.63 14.50 3.89
C ARG A 462 1.71 13.51 3.44
N PRO A 463 2.68 13.92 2.61
CA PRO A 463 3.77 13.06 2.13
C PRO A 463 4.46 12.23 3.22
N SER A 464 4.59 12.77 4.44
CA SER A 464 5.20 12.08 5.57
C SER A 464 4.30 11.03 6.22
N THR A 465 2.98 11.03 6.01
CA THR A 465 2.02 10.21 6.76
C THR A 465 1.37 9.08 5.96
N TYR A 466 1.36 9.11 4.62
CA TYR A 466 0.70 8.07 3.81
C TYR A 466 1.24 6.67 4.10
N ALA A 467 2.53 6.46 3.94
CA ALA A 467 3.16 5.16 4.16
C ALA A 467 3.05 4.66 5.62
N PRO A 468 3.34 5.49 6.65
CA PRO A 468 3.13 5.10 8.04
C PRO A 468 1.69 4.73 8.37
N THR A 469 0.69 5.47 7.87
CA THR A 469 -0.73 5.18 8.10
C THR A 469 -1.10 3.81 7.57
N ILE A 470 -0.80 3.52 6.29
CA ILE A 470 -1.12 2.24 5.66
C ILE A 470 -0.42 1.07 6.36
N SER A 471 0.85 1.25 6.75
CA SER A 471 1.57 0.24 7.51
C SER A 471 0.95 -0.01 8.88
N THR A 472 0.54 1.05 9.58
CA THR A 472 0.00 0.96 10.93
C THR A 472 -1.36 0.27 10.97
N ILE A 473 -2.28 0.59 10.05
CA ILE A 473 -3.60 -0.05 10.04
C ILE A 473 -3.53 -1.54 9.67
N GLN A 474 -2.52 -1.96 8.88
CA GLN A 474 -2.22 -3.37 8.66
C GLN A 474 -1.59 -4.04 9.88
N GLN A 475 -0.60 -3.41 10.53
CA GLN A 475 0.04 -3.94 11.74
C GLN A 475 -0.91 -4.08 12.93
N ARG A 476 -1.94 -3.24 13.00
CA ARG A 476 -2.99 -3.27 14.02
C ARG A 476 -4.12 -4.23 13.70
N ASP A 477 -4.01 -4.96 12.59
CA ASP A 477 -5.01 -5.92 12.14
C ASP A 477 -6.41 -5.31 11.94
N TYR A 478 -6.46 -4.04 11.48
CA TYR A 478 -7.72 -3.41 11.08
C TYR A 478 -8.07 -3.69 9.63
N ILE A 479 -7.05 -3.90 8.83
CA ILE A 479 -7.15 -4.31 7.43
C ILE A 479 -6.09 -5.37 7.12
N GLU A 480 -6.35 -6.18 6.12
CA GLU A 480 -5.40 -7.15 5.58
C GLU A 480 -5.34 -7.08 4.05
N LYS A 481 -4.29 -7.69 3.47
CA LYS A 481 -4.25 -7.92 2.02
C LYS A 481 -5.01 -9.19 1.70
N GLY A 482 -6.18 -9.03 1.10
CA GLY A 482 -7.05 -10.13 0.71
C GLY A 482 -6.63 -10.77 -0.61
N GLU A 483 -6.94 -12.06 -0.73
CA GLU A 483 -6.93 -12.81 -1.97
C GLU A 483 -8.31 -13.46 -2.10
N ARG A 484 -8.96 -13.29 -3.25
CA ARG A 484 -10.24 -13.92 -3.57
C ARG A 484 -10.09 -14.64 -4.90
N GLU A 485 -10.54 -15.88 -4.97
CA GLU A 485 -10.49 -16.71 -6.19
C GLU A 485 -11.63 -16.32 -7.07
N GLY A 486 -12.43 -15.54 -7.08
CA GLY A 486 -13.55 -15.27 -7.96
C GLY A 486 -14.52 -16.45 -8.11
N THR A 487 -15.69 -16.14 -8.61
CA THR A 487 -16.73 -17.10 -8.91
C THR A 487 -16.94 -17.21 -10.41
N GLN A 488 -17.28 -18.43 -10.88
CA GLN A 488 -17.64 -18.64 -12.27
C GLN A 488 -19.03 -18.08 -12.53
N ARG A 489 -19.15 -17.30 -13.60
CA ARG A 489 -20.41 -16.73 -14.08
C ARG A 489 -20.57 -17.04 -15.55
N ASP A 490 -21.75 -17.50 -15.90
CA ASP A 490 -22.12 -17.74 -17.29
C ASP A 490 -22.55 -16.43 -17.95
N PHE A 491 -22.19 -16.27 -19.22
CA PHE A 491 -22.68 -15.17 -20.05
C PHE A 491 -22.99 -15.66 -21.46
N ARG A 492 -23.98 -15.05 -22.07
CA ARG A 492 -24.51 -15.42 -23.39
C ARG A 492 -23.88 -14.59 -24.49
N ILE A 493 -23.69 -15.23 -25.63
CA ILE A 493 -23.22 -14.61 -26.86
C ILE A 493 -24.19 -15.00 -27.96
N LEU A 494 -24.85 -14.00 -28.52
CA LEU A 494 -25.70 -14.15 -29.70
C LEU A 494 -24.89 -13.71 -30.92
N THR A 495 -24.77 -14.57 -31.91
CA THR A 495 -23.99 -14.27 -33.13
C THR A 495 -24.89 -14.37 -34.35
N LEU A 496 -25.00 -13.27 -35.08
CA LEU A 496 -25.62 -13.21 -36.41
C LEU A 496 -24.51 -13.42 -37.44
N LYS A 497 -24.63 -14.51 -38.22
CA LYS A 497 -23.73 -14.81 -39.35
C LYS A 497 -24.49 -15.45 -40.49
N LYS A 498 -24.34 -14.92 -41.70
CA LYS A 498 -25.05 -15.39 -42.92
C LYS A 498 -26.57 -15.52 -42.69
N GLY A 499 -27.17 -14.48 -42.10
CA GLY A 499 -28.62 -14.44 -41.83
C GLY A 499 -29.14 -15.37 -40.72
N LYS A 500 -28.26 -16.10 -40.01
CA LYS A 500 -28.62 -17.00 -38.92
C LYS A 500 -28.08 -16.52 -37.60
N ILE A 501 -28.96 -16.48 -36.59
CA ILE A 501 -28.59 -16.17 -35.20
C ILE A 501 -28.30 -17.49 -34.49
N THR A 502 -27.17 -17.57 -33.84
CA THR A 502 -26.76 -18.69 -32.99
C THR A 502 -26.46 -18.17 -31.59
N GLU A 503 -26.85 -18.93 -30.56
CA GLU A 503 -26.57 -18.64 -29.17
C GLU A 503 -25.48 -19.57 -28.65
N ARG A 504 -24.54 -19.02 -27.85
CA ARG A 504 -23.52 -19.77 -27.13
C ARG A 504 -23.40 -19.22 -25.71
N THR A 505 -23.22 -20.12 -24.75
CA THR A 505 -22.85 -19.75 -23.38
C THR A 505 -21.37 -19.92 -23.19
N LYS A 506 -20.72 -18.93 -22.58
CA LYS A 506 -19.34 -18.97 -22.12
C LYS A 506 -19.29 -18.69 -20.63
N HIS A 507 -18.17 -19.03 -19.99
CA HIS A 507 -17.91 -18.81 -18.59
C HIS A 507 -16.83 -17.73 -18.43
N GLU A 508 -16.98 -16.89 -17.44
CA GLU A 508 -15.96 -15.93 -17.00
C GLU A 508 -15.75 -16.04 -15.49
N THR A 509 -14.55 -15.76 -15.02
CA THR A 509 -14.27 -15.66 -13.57
C THR A 509 -14.46 -14.22 -13.12
N VAL A 510 -15.38 -14.00 -12.18
CA VAL A 510 -15.75 -12.67 -11.68
C VAL A 510 -15.31 -12.51 -10.22
N GLY A 511 -14.83 -11.33 -9.86
CA GLY A 511 -14.47 -10.99 -8.48
C GLY A 511 -13.17 -11.64 -8.00
N SER A 512 -12.35 -12.18 -8.92
CA SER A 512 -10.98 -12.58 -8.57
C SER A 512 -10.13 -11.34 -8.26
N GLU A 513 -9.57 -11.28 -7.07
CA GLU A 513 -8.77 -10.15 -6.61
C GLU A 513 -7.52 -10.65 -5.86
N ARG A 514 -6.41 -9.95 -6.05
CA ARG A 514 -5.16 -10.23 -5.34
C ARG A 514 -4.55 -8.95 -4.80
N GLY A 515 -4.10 -9.00 -3.54
CA GLY A 515 -3.37 -7.91 -2.90
C GLY A 515 -4.21 -6.65 -2.62
N LYS A 516 -5.54 -6.76 -2.64
CA LYS A 516 -6.46 -5.69 -2.28
C LYS A 516 -6.56 -5.53 -0.78
N LEU A 517 -6.82 -4.31 -0.33
CA LEU A 517 -7.06 -4.00 1.07
C LEU A 517 -8.51 -4.34 1.42
N VAL A 518 -8.66 -5.25 2.38
CA VAL A 518 -9.96 -5.66 2.90
C VAL A 518 -10.00 -5.44 4.41
N PRO A 519 -11.15 -5.04 4.96
CA PRO A 519 -11.29 -4.88 6.41
C PRO A 519 -11.28 -6.25 7.10
N THR A 520 -10.76 -6.27 8.33
CA THR A 520 -10.93 -7.40 9.25
C THR A 520 -12.20 -7.18 10.08
N ASP A 521 -12.69 -8.23 10.75
CA ASP A 521 -13.81 -8.09 11.71
C ASP A 521 -13.49 -7.08 12.82
N VAL A 522 -12.24 -7.05 13.29
CA VAL A 522 -11.80 -6.07 14.30
C VAL A 522 -11.85 -4.66 13.75
N GLY A 523 -11.37 -4.47 12.52
CA GLY A 523 -11.42 -3.17 11.84
C GLY A 523 -12.86 -2.68 11.65
N GLN A 524 -13.77 -3.59 11.27
CA GLN A 524 -15.19 -3.29 11.10
C GLN A 524 -15.81 -2.80 12.42
N VAL A 525 -15.68 -3.57 13.49
CA VAL A 525 -16.26 -3.23 14.80
C VAL A 525 -15.69 -1.93 15.36
N VAL A 526 -14.38 -1.69 15.19
CA VAL A 526 -13.75 -0.42 15.63
C VAL A 526 -14.27 0.74 14.80
N ASN A 527 -14.38 0.59 13.49
CA ASN A 527 -14.89 1.65 12.61
C ASN A 527 -16.34 1.99 12.90
N GLU A 528 -17.21 0.99 13.04
CA GLU A 528 -18.63 1.18 13.39
C GLU A 528 -18.78 1.94 14.71
N TYR A 529 -18.04 1.50 15.75
CA TYR A 529 -18.07 2.15 17.05
C TYR A 529 -17.59 3.61 16.99
N LEU A 530 -16.48 3.87 16.30
CA LEU A 530 -15.95 5.23 16.19
C LEU A 530 -16.86 6.13 15.33
N THR A 531 -17.44 5.62 14.27
CA THR A 531 -18.38 6.37 13.42
C THR A 531 -19.63 6.79 14.19
N GLU A 532 -20.14 5.90 15.05
CA GLU A 532 -21.33 6.16 15.85
C GLU A 532 -21.09 7.14 17.01
N ASN A 533 -19.94 7.01 17.69
CA ASN A 533 -19.68 7.74 18.93
C ASN A 533 -18.73 8.95 18.78
N PHE A 534 -17.96 9.02 17.69
CA PHE A 534 -16.98 10.07 17.40
C PHE A 534 -17.01 10.47 15.92
N PRO A 535 -18.18 10.88 15.39
CA PRO A 535 -18.35 11.17 13.97
C PRO A 535 -17.40 12.25 13.46
N ASP A 536 -17.12 13.27 14.27
CA ASP A 536 -16.24 14.39 13.91
C ASP A 536 -14.80 13.93 13.66
N ILE A 537 -14.28 12.99 14.47
CA ILE A 537 -12.92 12.45 14.30
C ILE A 537 -12.81 11.64 13.01
N LEU A 538 -13.89 11.02 12.57
CA LEU A 538 -13.95 10.22 11.33
C LEU A 538 -14.37 11.04 10.11
N ASP A 539 -14.73 12.33 10.28
CA ASP A 539 -15.10 13.19 9.17
C ASP A 539 -13.88 13.54 8.30
N TYR A 540 -14.06 13.40 6.97
CA TYR A 540 -13.00 13.67 6.00
C TYR A 540 -12.60 15.13 5.97
N ASN A 541 -13.60 16.03 6.00
CA ASN A 541 -13.37 17.46 5.96
C ASN A 541 -12.67 17.95 7.22
N PHE A 542 -13.05 17.42 8.40
CA PHE A 542 -12.38 17.73 9.65
C PHE A 542 -10.89 17.40 9.57
N THR A 543 -10.54 16.19 9.10
CA THR A 543 -9.14 15.77 8.98
C THR A 543 -8.37 16.66 7.99
N ALA A 544 -8.97 17.01 6.85
CA ALA A 544 -8.38 17.91 5.87
C ALA A 544 -8.17 19.32 6.44
N GLN A 545 -9.16 19.87 7.13
CA GLN A 545 -9.07 21.19 7.78
C GLN A 545 -8.00 21.26 8.87
N ILE A 546 -7.83 20.18 9.64
CA ILE A 546 -6.74 20.12 10.64
C ILE A 546 -5.37 20.14 9.95
N GLU A 547 -5.21 19.46 8.83
CA GLU A 547 -3.96 19.51 8.05
C GLU A 547 -3.72 20.92 7.47
N GLU A 548 -4.75 21.61 6.98
CA GLU A 548 -4.66 23.02 6.53
C GLU A 548 -4.27 23.95 7.69
N LYS A 549 -4.85 23.76 8.88
CA LYS A 549 -4.46 24.54 10.07
C LYS A 549 -3.00 24.32 10.47
N PHE A 550 -2.48 23.12 10.33
CA PHE A 550 -1.04 22.87 10.54
C PHE A 550 -0.17 23.59 9.50
N ASP A 551 -0.67 23.72 8.27
CA ASP A 551 0.00 24.51 7.23
C ASP A 551 -0.03 26.02 7.60
N ASP A 552 -1.16 26.54 8.04
CA ASP A 552 -1.29 27.92 8.53
C ASP A 552 -0.40 28.23 9.75
N ILE A 553 -0.23 27.26 10.67
CA ILE A 553 0.72 27.37 11.79
C ILE A 553 2.15 27.43 11.26
N ALA A 554 2.51 26.60 10.29
CA ALA A 554 3.83 26.60 9.67
C ALA A 554 4.16 27.93 8.97
N GLU A 555 3.15 28.62 8.46
CA GLU A 555 3.27 29.96 7.86
C GLU A 555 3.21 31.10 8.89
N GLY A 556 3.06 30.78 10.18
CA GLY A 556 2.98 31.78 11.26
C GLY A 556 1.64 32.53 11.35
N LYS A 557 0.60 32.08 10.68
CA LYS A 557 -0.72 32.71 10.66
C LYS A 557 -1.55 32.42 11.91
N LEU A 558 -1.34 31.22 12.51
CA LEU A 558 -2.12 30.72 13.64
C LEU A 558 -1.22 30.31 14.82
N PRO A 559 -1.55 30.67 16.06
CA PRO A 559 -0.92 30.13 17.27
C PRO A 559 -1.39 28.71 17.52
N TRP A 560 -0.49 27.75 17.56
CA TRP A 560 -0.82 26.33 17.65
C TRP A 560 -1.57 25.92 18.94
N HIS A 561 -1.30 26.56 20.06
CA HIS A 561 -1.98 26.32 21.35
C HIS A 561 -3.49 26.55 21.29
N ASN A 562 -3.92 27.59 20.55
CA ASN A 562 -5.34 27.92 20.42
C ASN A 562 -6.10 26.80 19.67
N GLU A 563 -5.49 26.25 18.62
CA GLU A 563 -6.08 25.17 17.85
C GLU A 563 -6.20 23.87 18.67
N ILE A 564 -5.16 23.53 19.43
CA ILE A 564 -5.21 22.38 20.33
C ILE A 564 -6.25 22.56 21.42
N LYS A 565 -6.34 23.76 22.02
CA LYS A 565 -7.34 24.06 23.04
C LYS A 565 -8.76 23.94 22.48
N THR A 566 -9.01 24.53 21.32
CA THR A 566 -10.32 24.45 20.65
C THR A 566 -10.71 23.00 20.38
N PHE A 567 -9.80 22.22 19.84
CA PHE A 567 -10.00 20.80 19.60
C PHE A 567 -10.31 20.03 20.89
N TYR A 568 -9.48 20.18 21.92
CA TYR A 568 -9.62 19.46 23.18
C TYR A 568 -10.94 19.78 23.90
N THR A 569 -11.36 21.06 23.90
CA THR A 569 -12.60 21.49 24.54
C THR A 569 -13.84 20.83 23.95
N ASN A 570 -13.84 20.53 22.66
CA ASN A 570 -14.93 19.83 21.99
C ASN A 570 -14.82 18.29 22.13
N PHE A 571 -13.62 17.77 21.99
CA PHE A 571 -13.38 16.33 21.92
C PHE A 571 -13.42 15.60 23.27
N HIS A 572 -12.79 16.17 24.32
CA HIS A 572 -12.70 15.53 25.64
C HIS A 572 -14.06 15.18 26.28
N PRO A 573 -15.09 16.05 26.23
CA PRO A 573 -16.42 15.72 26.76
C PRO A 573 -17.06 14.51 26.07
N GLU A 574 -16.83 14.31 24.78
CA GLU A 574 -17.31 13.14 24.04
C GLU A 574 -16.65 11.86 24.53
N VAL A 575 -15.34 11.91 24.80
CA VAL A 575 -14.58 10.79 25.37
C VAL A 575 -15.12 10.44 26.76
N ASP A 576 -15.33 11.41 27.62
CA ASP A 576 -15.90 11.21 28.97
C ASP A 576 -17.29 10.61 28.89
N LYS A 577 -18.14 11.11 28.02
CA LYS A 577 -19.46 10.54 27.77
C LYS A 577 -19.37 9.09 27.34
N ALA A 578 -18.51 8.76 26.37
CA ALA A 578 -18.34 7.42 25.88
C ALA A 578 -17.78 6.46 26.95
N LEU A 579 -16.85 6.91 27.79
CA LEU A 579 -16.30 6.13 28.91
C LEU A 579 -17.37 5.82 29.98
N ASN A 580 -18.28 6.76 30.26
CA ASN A 580 -19.27 6.65 31.32
C ASN A 580 -20.59 5.99 30.87
N THR A 581 -20.85 5.88 29.56
CA THR A 581 -22.02 5.16 29.06
C THR A 581 -21.91 3.67 29.37
N HIS A 582 -22.90 3.11 30.06
CA HIS A 582 -22.99 1.67 30.28
C HIS A 582 -23.66 0.98 29.10
N THR A 583 -22.99 0.04 28.48
CA THR A 583 -23.58 -0.84 27.45
C THR A 583 -23.83 -2.21 28.06
N GLN A 584 -25.04 -2.76 27.91
CA GLN A 584 -25.40 -4.10 28.43
C GLN A 584 -24.61 -5.22 27.73
N HIS A 585 -24.24 -5.02 26.46
CA HIS A 585 -23.43 -5.95 25.68
C HIS A 585 -22.15 -5.24 25.17
N ARG A 586 -21.11 -6.00 24.96
CA ARG A 586 -19.88 -5.48 24.33
C ARG A 586 -20.16 -5.12 22.87
N VAL A 587 -19.59 -4.03 22.42
CA VAL A 587 -19.68 -3.61 21.02
C VAL A 587 -19.14 -4.73 20.12
N GLY A 588 -19.86 -5.05 19.04
CA GLY A 588 -19.51 -6.15 18.14
C GLY A 588 -19.93 -7.54 18.63
N GLU A 589 -20.78 -7.64 19.68
CA GLU A 589 -21.42 -8.87 20.06
C GLU A 589 -22.77 -9.00 19.33
N ARG A 590 -22.97 -10.14 18.63
CA ARG A 590 -24.20 -10.44 17.90
C ARG A 590 -24.78 -11.76 18.41
N MET A 591 -26.01 -11.73 18.87
CA MET A 591 -26.76 -12.93 19.23
C MET A 591 -27.12 -13.69 17.95
N LEU A 592 -26.76 -14.97 17.88
CA LEU A 592 -27.08 -15.85 16.75
C LEU A 592 -28.36 -16.61 16.97
N GLY A 593 -28.71 -16.87 18.22
CA GLY A 593 -29.91 -17.64 18.62
C GLY A 593 -29.62 -18.50 19.83
N THR A 594 -30.36 -19.61 19.93
CA THR A 594 -30.25 -20.57 21.02
C THR A 594 -29.86 -21.94 20.46
N ASP A 595 -28.94 -22.62 21.10
CA ASP A 595 -28.57 -23.99 20.75
C ASP A 595 -29.79 -24.95 20.96
N PRO A 596 -30.26 -25.61 19.90
CA PRO A 596 -31.43 -26.51 20.03
C PRO A 596 -31.20 -27.68 20.96
N ALA A 597 -29.94 -28.11 21.16
CA ALA A 597 -29.60 -29.28 21.98
C ALA A 597 -29.54 -28.95 23.49
N THR A 598 -29.01 -27.77 23.85
CA THR A 598 -28.78 -27.42 25.26
C THR A 598 -29.67 -26.29 25.78
N GLY A 599 -30.39 -25.58 24.89
CA GLY A 599 -31.17 -24.40 25.24
C GLY A 599 -30.33 -23.16 25.63
N LYS A 600 -29.00 -23.22 25.44
CA LYS A 600 -28.09 -22.12 25.81
C LYS A 600 -28.02 -21.06 24.71
N PRO A 601 -27.86 -19.76 25.07
CA PRO A 601 -27.71 -18.71 24.08
C PRO A 601 -26.34 -18.86 23.37
N VAL A 602 -26.33 -18.52 22.07
CA VAL A 602 -25.15 -18.53 21.22
C VAL A 602 -24.92 -17.11 20.72
N SER A 603 -23.74 -16.55 21.00
CA SER A 603 -23.34 -15.24 20.50
C SER A 603 -21.97 -15.31 19.81
N VAL A 604 -21.78 -14.42 18.83
CA VAL A 604 -20.48 -14.17 18.22
C VAL A 604 -19.95 -12.82 18.67
N LYS A 605 -18.66 -12.74 19.01
CA LYS A 605 -18.03 -11.51 19.51
C LYS A 605 -16.52 -11.47 19.26
N ILE A 606 -15.96 -10.26 19.42
CA ILE A 606 -14.51 -10.07 19.39
C ILE A 606 -13.92 -10.36 20.77
N GLY A 607 -13.19 -11.46 20.91
CA GLY A 607 -12.47 -11.80 22.14
C GLY A 607 -11.02 -11.30 22.14
N ARG A 608 -10.29 -11.61 23.23
CA ARG A 608 -8.88 -11.23 23.38
C ARG A 608 -7.98 -11.74 22.23
N PHE A 609 -8.29 -12.91 21.70
CA PHE A 609 -7.50 -13.57 20.65
C PHE A 609 -8.11 -13.49 19.26
N GLY A 610 -9.16 -12.71 19.06
CA GLY A 610 -9.87 -12.53 17.80
C GLY A 610 -11.36 -12.87 17.87
N PRO A 611 -12.04 -12.97 16.73
CA PRO A 611 -13.45 -13.35 16.63
C PRO A 611 -13.69 -14.74 17.22
N MET A 612 -14.75 -14.87 18.03
CA MET A 612 -15.12 -16.13 18.69
C MET A 612 -16.63 -16.27 18.86
N ILE A 613 -17.08 -17.51 18.94
CA ILE A 613 -18.42 -17.87 19.36
C ILE A 613 -18.40 -18.15 20.85
N GLN A 614 -19.43 -17.72 21.54
CA GLN A 614 -19.72 -18.09 22.92
C GLN A 614 -21.02 -18.88 22.97
N LEU A 615 -21.00 -20.04 23.61
CA LEU A 615 -22.16 -20.86 23.93
C LEU A 615 -22.41 -20.79 25.45
N GLY A 616 -23.55 -20.28 25.83
CA GLY A 616 -23.94 -19.98 27.21
C GLY A 616 -23.65 -18.55 27.62
N ASP A 617 -24.40 -18.05 28.59
CA ASP A 617 -24.16 -16.76 29.25
C ASP A 617 -23.22 -16.93 30.44
N GLY A 618 -22.62 -15.85 30.91
CA GLY A 618 -21.80 -15.86 32.12
C GLY A 618 -22.59 -15.81 33.43
N GLU A 619 -23.93 -15.85 33.36
CA GLU A 619 -24.84 -15.71 34.50
C GLU A 619 -25.30 -17.06 35.06
N SER A 620 -25.08 -18.15 34.30
CA SER A 620 -25.36 -19.52 34.75
C SER A 620 -24.21 -20.13 35.55
N ASP A 621 -24.51 -21.11 36.40
CA ASP A 621 -23.49 -21.86 37.20
C ASP A 621 -22.48 -22.61 36.30
N GLU A 622 -22.78 -22.80 35.04
CA GLU A 622 -21.89 -23.44 34.07
C GLU A 622 -21.07 -22.39 33.29
N LYS A 623 -19.76 -22.61 33.25
CA LYS A 623 -18.86 -21.73 32.47
C LYS A 623 -19.21 -21.79 30.97
N PRO A 624 -19.32 -20.62 30.30
CA PRO A 624 -19.54 -20.60 28.87
C PRO A 624 -18.41 -21.27 28.08
N GLN A 625 -18.77 -21.91 26.99
CA GLN A 625 -17.79 -22.51 26.06
C GLN A 625 -17.45 -21.49 24.97
N PHE A 626 -16.25 -21.60 24.42
CA PHE A 626 -15.75 -20.68 23.38
C PHE A 626 -15.13 -21.46 22.24
N ALA A 627 -15.45 -21.03 21.01
CA ALA A 627 -14.85 -21.54 19.79
C ALA A 627 -14.38 -20.36 18.91
N SER A 628 -13.18 -20.43 18.31
CA SER A 628 -12.68 -19.42 17.39
C SER A 628 -13.31 -19.59 16.01
N LEU A 629 -13.58 -18.49 15.30
CA LEU A 629 -14.00 -18.53 13.90
C LEU A 629 -12.90 -19.11 13.02
N LEU A 630 -13.30 -19.79 11.97
CA LEU A 630 -12.42 -20.26 10.91
C LEU A 630 -12.09 -19.12 9.95
N LYS A 631 -10.99 -19.28 9.23
CA LYS A 631 -10.63 -18.33 8.18
C LYS A 631 -11.71 -18.30 7.09
N GLY A 632 -12.18 -17.10 6.75
CA GLY A 632 -13.27 -16.89 5.80
C GLY A 632 -14.66 -16.79 6.45
N GLN A 633 -14.79 -17.07 7.75
CA GLN A 633 -15.97 -16.75 8.53
C GLN A 633 -15.82 -15.37 9.16
N SER A 634 -16.90 -14.62 9.27
CA SER A 634 -16.94 -13.26 9.81
C SER A 634 -17.97 -13.13 10.91
N VAL A 635 -17.71 -12.24 11.87
CA VAL A 635 -18.65 -11.88 12.95
C VAL A 635 -19.99 -11.40 12.36
N SER A 636 -19.94 -10.68 11.25
CA SER A 636 -21.12 -10.10 10.61
C SER A 636 -22.00 -11.12 9.88
N THR A 637 -21.44 -12.19 9.33
CA THR A 637 -22.14 -13.11 8.42
C THR A 637 -22.39 -14.50 8.97
N ILE A 638 -21.64 -14.97 9.97
CA ILE A 638 -21.76 -16.33 10.50
C ILE A 638 -23.18 -16.64 10.98
N THR A 639 -23.70 -17.79 10.61
CA THR A 639 -25.02 -18.27 11.01
C THR A 639 -24.96 -19.09 12.31
N LEU A 640 -26.11 -19.33 12.96
CA LEU A 640 -26.20 -20.18 14.14
C LEU A 640 -25.70 -21.61 13.84
N GLU A 641 -26.11 -22.16 12.71
CA GLU A 641 -25.72 -23.52 12.31
C GLU A 641 -24.20 -23.67 12.13
N GLU A 642 -23.59 -22.71 11.44
CA GLU A 642 -22.13 -22.67 11.26
C GLU A 642 -21.39 -22.50 12.58
N ALA A 643 -21.93 -21.67 13.48
CA ALA A 643 -21.35 -21.42 14.79
C ALA A 643 -21.37 -22.68 15.68
N LEU A 644 -22.48 -23.44 15.67
CA LEU A 644 -22.60 -24.67 16.45
C LEU A 644 -21.62 -25.74 15.98
N LYS A 645 -21.37 -25.85 14.68
CA LYS A 645 -20.35 -26.78 14.13
C LYS A 645 -18.94 -26.52 14.65
N LEU A 646 -18.62 -25.30 15.10
CA LEU A 646 -17.30 -24.98 15.66
C LEU A 646 -17.06 -25.60 17.05
N PHE A 647 -18.13 -25.98 17.76
CA PHE A 647 -18.03 -26.67 19.06
C PHE A 647 -17.86 -28.19 18.95
N GLU A 648 -17.98 -28.76 17.72
CA GLU A 648 -17.70 -30.16 17.47
C GLU A 648 -16.19 -30.50 17.54
N PHE A 649 -15.33 -29.48 17.53
CA PHE A 649 -13.90 -29.68 17.66
C PHE A 649 -13.43 -29.81 19.12
N PRO A 650 -12.48 -30.73 19.42
CA PRO A 650 -11.77 -31.61 18.50
C PRO A 650 -12.63 -32.77 18.01
N ARG A 651 -12.62 -33.05 16.69
CA ARG A 651 -13.40 -34.09 16.03
C ARG A 651 -12.54 -35.32 15.75
N LEU A 652 -12.91 -36.49 16.30
CA LEU A 652 -12.31 -37.77 15.94
C LEU A 652 -12.88 -38.18 14.58
N ILE A 653 -12.01 -38.35 13.58
CA ILE A 653 -12.40 -38.71 12.21
C ILE A 653 -12.10 -40.17 11.84
N GLY A 654 -11.39 -40.89 12.69
CA GLY A 654 -11.06 -42.32 12.53
C GLY A 654 -9.73 -42.68 13.17
N SER A 655 -9.16 -43.82 12.78
CA SER A 655 -7.85 -44.29 13.25
C SER A 655 -6.93 -44.62 12.08
N PHE A 656 -5.65 -44.41 12.25
CA PHE A 656 -4.59 -44.75 11.30
C PHE A 656 -3.39 -45.30 12.08
N GLU A 657 -2.82 -46.42 11.64
CA GLU A 657 -1.69 -47.10 12.33
C GLU A 657 -1.95 -47.26 13.84
N ASP A 658 -3.13 -47.79 14.21
CA ASP A 658 -3.59 -48.02 15.57
C ASP A 658 -3.63 -46.80 16.49
N SER A 659 -3.61 -45.58 15.93
CA SER A 659 -3.70 -44.32 16.64
C SER A 659 -4.84 -43.46 16.11
N ASP A 660 -5.50 -42.75 17.03
CA ASP A 660 -6.60 -41.84 16.69
C ASP A 660 -6.14 -40.69 15.80
N VAL A 661 -6.95 -40.39 14.78
CA VAL A 661 -6.79 -39.22 13.91
C VAL A 661 -7.84 -38.18 14.33
N THR A 662 -7.39 -37.09 14.90
CA THR A 662 -8.27 -36.04 15.44
C THR A 662 -8.02 -34.72 14.74
N VAL A 663 -9.09 -34.07 14.29
CA VAL A 663 -9.05 -32.70 13.74
C VAL A 663 -9.36 -31.70 14.84
N ALA A 664 -8.53 -30.69 14.97
CA ALA A 664 -8.71 -29.65 15.96
C ALA A 664 -8.29 -28.27 15.43
N ILE A 665 -8.76 -27.22 16.10
CA ILE A 665 -8.42 -25.83 15.80
C ILE A 665 -7.47 -25.33 16.86
N GLY A 666 -6.29 -24.90 16.48
CA GLY A 666 -5.25 -24.38 17.37
C GLY A 666 -4.88 -22.93 17.09
N ARG A 667 -3.99 -22.39 17.92
CA ARG A 667 -3.49 -21.00 17.80
C ARG A 667 -2.92 -20.65 16.42
N PHE A 668 -2.40 -21.65 15.70
CA PHE A 668 -1.79 -21.49 14.37
C PHE A 668 -2.69 -21.93 13.24
N GLY A 669 -3.98 -22.16 13.51
CA GLY A 669 -4.97 -22.65 12.56
C GLY A 669 -5.38 -24.10 12.78
N PRO A 670 -6.21 -24.67 11.89
CA PRO A 670 -6.68 -26.05 11.97
C PRO A 670 -5.54 -27.03 11.70
N TYR A 671 -5.59 -28.17 12.39
CA TYR A 671 -4.59 -29.22 12.27
C TYR A 671 -5.18 -30.61 12.48
N VAL A 672 -4.53 -31.61 11.91
CA VAL A 672 -4.72 -33.01 12.21
C VAL A 672 -3.72 -33.43 13.28
N LYS A 673 -4.17 -34.08 14.34
CA LYS A 673 -3.35 -34.69 15.38
C LYS A 673 -3.35 -36.21 15.19
N HIS A 674 -2.18 -36.82 15.11
CA HIS A 674 -1.98 -38.26 15.00
C HIS A 674 -0.67 -38.65 15.71
N ASP A 675 -0.69 -39.66 16.55
CA ASP A 675 0.48 -40.17 17.30
C ASP A 675 1.30 -39.04 17.95
N GLY A 676 0.64 -38.11 18.67
CA GLY A 676 1.28 -36.97 19.34
C GLY A 676 1.86 -35.89 18.38
N LYS A 677 1.81 -36.08 17.09
CA LYS A 677 2.28 -35.12 16.08
C LYS A 677 1.12 -34.32 15.52
N PHE A 678 1.43 -33.08 15.08
CA PHE A 678 0.45 -32.12 14.57
C PHE A 678 0.76 -31.81 13.11
N VAL A 679 -0.21 -31.92 12.21
CA VAL A 679 -0.10 -31.64 10.77
C VAL A 679 -1.06 -30.52 10.44
N SER A 680 -0.57 -29.38 9.97
CA SER A 680 -1.44 -28.26 9.57
C SER A 680 -2.32 -28.65 8.39
N ILE A 681 -3.59 -28.32 8.46
CA ILE A 681 -4.54 -28.48 7.35
C ILE A 681 -4.33 -27.31 6.40
N PRO A 682 -4.17 -27.53 5.08
CA PRO A 682 -4.09 -26.48 4.08
C PRO A 682 -5.32 -25.58 4.11
N LYS A 683 -5.14 -24.33 3.66
CA LYS A 683 -6.21 -23.30 3.71
C LYS A 683 -7.41 -23.63 2.82
N GLU A 684 -7.18 -24.44 1.82
CA GLU A 684 -8.14 -24.87 0.81
C GLU A 684 -9.04 -26.01 1.31
N VAL A 685 -8.62 -26.69 2.41
CA VAL A 685 -9.35 -27.82 2.99
C VAL A 685 -10.12 -27.39 4.21
N SER A 686 -11.44 -27.59 4.20
CA SER A 686 -12.30 -27.28 5.35
C SER A 686 -12.08 -28.29 6.49
N PRO A 687 -11.69 -27.86 7.71
CA PRO A 687 -11.52 -28.77 8.83
C PRO A 687 -12.83 -29.44 9.27
N ALA A 688 -13.99 -28.84 8.95
CA ALA A 688 -15.29 -29.41 9.24
C ALA A 688 -15.65 -30.59 8.31
N HIS A 689 -15.07 -30.63 7.13
CA HIS A 689 -15.44 -31.62 6.10
C HIS A 689 -14.30 -32.56 5.70
N ILE A 690 -13.08 -32.35 6.23
CA ILE A 690 -11.94 -33.21 5.92
C ILE A 690 -12.25 -34.67 6.26
N THR A 691 -11.98 -35.56 5.32
CA THR A 691 -12.15 -37.01 5.47
C THR A 691 -10.94 -37.66 6.12
N LEU A 692 -11.07 -38.93 6.55
CA LEU A 692 -9.96 -39.69 7.10
C LEU A 692 -8.86 -39.90 6.05
N GLU A 693 -9.24 -40.17 4.80
CA GLU A 693 -8.31 -40.40 3.69
C GLU A 693 -7.46 -39.16 3.42
N GLU A 694 -8.10 -37.97 3.34
CA GLU A 694 -7.40 -36.68 3.14
C GLU A 694 -6.45 -36.38 4.32
N ALA A 695 -6.88 -36.66 5.54
CA ALA A 695 -6.04 -36.47 6.73
C ALA A 695 -4.81 -37.41 6.73
N ILE A 696 -4.98 -38.66 6.29
CA ILE A 696 -3.87 -39.63 6.14
C ILE A 696 -2.90 -39.14 5.07
N GLU A 697 -3.39 -38.63 3.93
CA GLU A 697 -2.51 -38.03 2.91
C GLU A 697 -1.67 -36.89 3.43
N LEU A 698 -2.25 -36.01 4.23
CA LEU A 698 -1.52 -34.91 4.89
C LEU A 698 -0.45 -35.44 5.86
N ILE A 699 -0.78 -36.47 6.66
CA ILE A 699 0.16 -37.08 7.60
C ILE A 699 1.34 -37.72 6.85
N VAL A 700 1.05 -38.52 5.81
CA VAL A 700 2.06 -39.18 5.00
C VAL A 700 2.93 -38.19 4.24
N SER A 701 2.32 -37.16 3.61
CA SER A 701 3.04 -36.09 2.92
C SER A 701 4.00 -35.36 3.85
N LYS A 702 3.57 -35.05 5.08
CA LYS A 702 4.45 -34.42 6.07
C LYS A 702 5.59 -35.34 6.51
N ARG A 703 5.34 -36.62 6.76
CA ARG A 703 6.36 -37.60 7.10
C ARG A 703 7.41 -37.74 5.99
N THR A 704 6.96 -37.82 4.73
CA THR A 704 7.81 -37.86 3.56
C THR A 704 8.66 -36.60 3.41
N ALA A 705 8.04 -35.44 3.62
CA ALA A 705 8.75 -34.15 3.59
C ALA A 705 9.78 -34.04 4.73
N GLU A 706 9.49 -34.55 5.92
CA GLU A 706 10.41 -34.60 7.05
C GLU A 706 11.57 -35.59 6.81
N ALA A 707 11.30 -36.74 6.23
CA ALA A 707 12.32 -37.73 5.83
C ALA A 707 13.24 -37.17 4.74
N ASN A 708 12.67 -36.51 3.72
CA ASN A 708 13.43 -35.88 2.65
C ASN A 708 14.20 -34.62 3.08
N LYS A 709 13.95 -34.12 4.29
CA LYS A 709 14.68 -32.97 4.83
C LYS A 709 16.09 -33.31 5.24
N VAL A 710 16.36 -34.53 5.62
CA VAL A 710 17.70 -35.02 5.96
C VAL A 710 18.34 -35.60 4.72
N ALA A 711 19.38 -34.94 4.21
CA ALA A 711 20.14 -35.40 3.05
C ALA A 711 21.21 -36.42 3.46
N LYS A 712 21.91 -36.18 4.59
CA LYS A 712 22.95 -37.06 5.11
C LYS A 712 23.08 -36.98 6.63
N THR A 713 23.32 -38.13 7.28
CA THR A 713 23.69 -38.25 8.68
C THR A 713 25.06 -38.91 8.80
N PHE A 714 25.73 -38.74 9.91
CA PHE A 714 27.02 -39.35 10.21
C PHE A 714 26.89 -40.17 11.49
N ASP A 715 27.18 -41.47 11.40
CA ASP A 715 27.04 -42.40 12.56
C ASP A 715 28.01 -42.04 13.69
N GLU A 716 29.16 -41.47 13.38
CA GLU A 716 30.18 -41.03 14.32
C GLU A 716 29.85 -39.73 15.08
N ASP A 717 28.90 -38.94 14.56
CA ASP A 717 28.43 -37.69 15.17
C ASP A 717 26.97 -37.40 14.76
N PRO A 718 25.99 -38.04 15.46
CA PRO A 718 24.57 -37.92 15.13
C PRO A 718 24.00 -36.50 15.20
N ASP A 719 24.68 -35.60 15.93
CA ASP A 719 24.32 -34.19 16.06
C ASP A 719 24.62 -33.39 14.76
N LEU A 720 25.47 -33.96 13.88
CA LEU A 720 25.85 -33.33 12.63
C LEU A 720 25.05 -33.94 11.47
N GLN A 721 24.26 -33.12 10.81
CA GLN A 721 23.41 -33.53 9.69
C GLN A 721 23.53 -32.54 8.53
N ILE A 722 23.44 -33.04 7.32
CA ILE A 722 23.24 -32.21 6.11
C ILE A 722 21.75 -32.23 5.81
N LEU A 723 21.13 -31.05 5.75
CA LEU A 723 19.70 -30.87 5.55
C LEU A 723 19.42 -30.16 4.24
N ASN A 724 18.33 -30.55 3.58
CA ASN A 724 17.77 -29.85 2.43
C ASN A 724 17.02 -28.60 2.90
N GLY A 725 17.43 -27.41 2.47
CA GLY A 725 16.82 -26.13 2.82
C GLY A 725 16.24 -25.39 1.59
N ARG A 726 15.37 -24.42 1.81
CA ARG A 726 14.74 -23.61 0.76
C ARG A 726 15.74 -22.88 -0.17
N PHE A 727 16.95 -22.61 0.34
CA PHE A 727 18.02 -21.88 -0.39
C PHE A 727 19.23 -22.78 -0.69
N GLY A 728 19.03 -24.11 -0.68
CA GLY A 728 20.07 -25.11 -0.86
C GLY A 728 20.39 -25.88 0.42
N LYS A 729 21.29 -26.87 0.30
CA LYS A 729 21.70 -27.72 1.43
C LYS A 729 22.52 -26.94 2.44
N TYR A 730 22.38 -27.31 3.73
CA TYR A 730 23.11 -26.69 4.82
C TYR A 730 23.46 -27.73 5.89
N ILE A 731 24.50 -27.46 6.68
CA ILE A 731 24.88 -28.31 7.81
C ILE A 731 24.13 -27.83 9.05
N LYS A 732 23.49 -28.76 9.77
CA LYS A 732 22.94 -28.57 11.11
C LYS A 732 23.85 -29.25 12.11
N TYR A 733 24.32 -28.51 13.12
CA TYR A 733 25.16 -29.04 14.18
C TYR A 733 24.83 -28.41 15.52
N LYS A 734 24.51 -29.23 16.54
CA LYS A 734 24.13 -28.78 17.89
C LYS A 734 23.08 -27.69 17.93
N GLY A 735 22.08 -27.78 17.07
CA GLY A 735 20.98 -26.83 16.98
C GLY A 735 21.24 -25.58 16.15
N GLU A 736 22.46 -25.37 15.65
CA GLU A 736 22.83 -24.27 14.76
C GLU A 736 22.91 -24.69 13.29
N ASN A 737 22.66 -23.73 12.38
CA ASN A 737 22.70 -23.97 10.94
C ASN A 737 23.89 -23.26 10.31
N TYR A 738 24.69 -23.99 9.52
CA TYR A 738 25.87 -23.52 8.84
C TYR A 738 25.69 -23.66 7.32
N LYS A 739 26.01 -22.58 6.60
CA LYS A 739 25.88 -22.56 5.15
C LYS A 739 27.04 -23.30 4.50
N ILE A 740 26.75 -24.20 3.57
CA ILE A 740 27.76 -24.85 2.75
C ILE A 740 28.28 -23.86 1.71
N PRO A 741 29.59 -23.67 1.57
CA PRO A 741 30.17 -22.80 0.54
C PRO A 741 29.80 -23.22 -0.87
N ARG A 742 29.62 -22.26 -1.77
CA ARG A 742 29.29 -22.54 -3.19
C ARG A 742 30.38 -23.27 -3.97
N THR A 743 31.58 -23.35 -3.39
CA THR A 743 32.72 -24.07 -3.94
C THR A 743 32.61 -25.58 -3.82
N VAL A 744 31.66 -26.08 -3.04
CA VAL A 744 31.36 -27.52 -2.91
C VAL A 744 30.35 -27.89 -4.01
N GLU A 745 30.82 -28.67 -5.00
CA GLU A 745 30.01 -29.07 -6.15
C GLU A 745 28.86 -30.00 -5.75
N ASN A 746 29.14 -30.99 -4.89
CA ASN A 746 28.10 -31.91 -4.41
C ASN A 746 28.10 -31.98 -2.88
N PRO A 747 27.14 -31.33 -2.20
CA PRO A 747 27.04 -31.36 -0.73
C PRO A 747 26.80 -32.75 -0.10
N ASP A 748 26.30 -33.74 -0.86
CA ASP A 748 26.05 -35.09 -0.35
C ASP A 748 27.33 -35.91 -0.18
N ASP A 749 28.39 -35.54 -0.88
CA ASP A 749 29.70 -36.18 -0.82
C ASP A 749 30.58 -35.69 0.33
N LEU A 750 30.15 -34.63 1.04
CA LEU A 750 30.92 -34.10 2.16
C LEU A 750 31.17 -35.15 3.25
N THR A 751 32.42 -35.27 3.66
CA THR A 751 32.82 -36.10 4.80
C THR A 751 32.56 -35.40 6.13
N LEU A 752 32.56 -36.15 7.24
CA LEU A 752 32.43 -35.60 8.58
C LEU A 752 33.49 -34.52 8.88
N GLU A 753 34.74 -34.79 8.48
CA GLU A 753 35.85 -33.87 8.67
C GLU A 753 35.66 -32.57 7.88
N GLN A 754 35.26 -32.66 6.62
CA GLN A 754 34.98 -31.50 5.79
C GLN A 754 33.81 -30.66 6.34
N CYS A 755 32.77 -31.30 6.87
CA CYS A 755 31.69 -30.59 7.55
C CYS A 755 32.17 -29.84 8.79
N ARG A 756 33.07 -30.43 9.60
CA ARG A 756 33.68 -29.80 10.77
C ARG A 756 34.57 -28.62 10.38
N GLU A 757 35.32 -28.71 9.29
CA GLU A 757 36.13 -27.60 8.75
C GLU A 757 35.23 -26.43 8.31
N ILE A 758 34.12 -26.70 7.62
CA ILE A 758 33.14 -25.67 7.23
C ILE A 758 32.55 -25.00 8.48
N ILE A 759 32.22 -25.77 9.53
CA ILE A 759 31.71 -25.22 10.79
C ILE A 759 32.76 -24.33 11.47
N ALA A 760 34.02 -24.77 11.51
CA ALA A 760 35.13 -24.05 12.14
C ALA A 760 35.48 -22.76 11.40
N SER A 761 35.33 -22.75 10.06
CA SER A 761 35.61 -21.57 9.22
C SER A 761 34.44 -20.58 9.14
N ALA A 762 33.28 -20.92 9.69
CA ALA A 762 32.11 -20.05 9.68
C ALA A 762 32.34 -18.80 10.57
N PRO A 763 32.04 -17.58 10.10
CA PRO A 763 32.20 -16.38 10.91
C PRO A 763 31.36 -16.45 12.17
N ALA A 764 31.96 -16.11 13.32
CA ALA A 764 31.30 -16.10 14.61
C ALA A 764 30.04 -15.21 14.55
N LYS A 765 28.86 -15.81 14.74
CA LYS A 765 27.62 -15.06 14.81
C LYS A 765 27.66 -14.13 16.01
N ALA A 766 27.52 -12.82 15.81
CA ALA A 766 27.28 -11.87 16.88
C ALA A 766 26.06 -12.35 17.69
N SER A 767 26.27 -12.60 18.97
CA SER A 767 25.23 -13.08 19.89
C SER A 767 24.08 -12.08 19.93
N ARG A 768 22.92 -12.47 19.39
CA ARG A 768 21.67 -11.72 19.62
C ARG A 768 21.32 -11.83 21.12
N PRO A 769 21.11 -10.73 21.83
CA PRO A 769 20.69 -10.79 23.22
C PRO A 769 19.34 -11.52 23.30
N LYS A 770 19.29 -12.57 24.12
CA LYS A 770 18.05 -13.29 24.45
C LYS A 770 17.09 -12.30 25.11
N THR A 771 16.08 -11.85 24.42
CA THR A 771 14.95 -11.14 25.03
C THR A 771 14.27 -12.09 26.01
N ARG A 772 14.41 -11.79 27.29
CA ARG A 772 13.63 -12.45 28.36
C ARG A 772 12.14 -12.24 28.09
N LYS A 773 11.41 -13.30 27.80
CA LYS A 773 9.94 -13.30 27.90
C LYS A 773 9.53 -12.99 29.32
N LYS A 774 8.85 -11.90 29.53
CA LYS A 774 7.92 -11.71 30.64
C LYS A 774 6.50 -11.65 30.11
#